data_7be872cc3e6a51cc9036a8298c45b4fe
#
_entry.id   7be872cc3e6a51cc9036a8298c45b4fe
#
_cell.length_a   1.000
_cell.length_b   1.000
_cell.length_c   1.000
_cell.angle_alpha   90.00
_cell.angle_beta   90.00
_cell.angle_gamma   90.00
#
_symmetry.space_group_name_H-M   'P 1'
#
loop_
_entity.id
_entity.type
_entity.pdbx_description
1 polymer ?
#
loop_
_entity_poly.entity_id
_entity_poly.type
_entity_poly.pdbx_seq_one_letter_code
_entity_poly.pdbx_strand_id
1 'polypeptide(L)'
;MKSLHREQPFSYKELLYKCAISLVTVAVIVYFLPKEGKFNYQFDINKPWKYGLLQASFDFPIYKGDEQIQKEQDSLMAFYQPYYEIDKTQGEQMIQKFKDDYNKNLRNIIPVPAYQHHIERILEVIYEKGVVSMDDLAFLKKEGRNTIRVVNKNTSSQLPTEELYTTKQAYEALINSDTVHYNKVLLQRCNLNNYITPNLTYDASKSEAAKQDLLSGLSWASGFVMNGQKIIDRGEIIDQHTYDILRSLQKEWSKRSETAAEKRLTLIGQILFVTILIVAFMVYLELFRRDYYGKKGSLYLLFILITFFPALSSIMVEHAFLSVYIVPFAMIPMIIRIFLDSRTAFMAHVISILICSIALRTPHEFILLQTVAGMAGIYSLRELSQRSQLLRSALIVTCSYVILYLALDLIHVNNVAQLSTHMYINFIINGILLLFTYPLLFILEKTFGFTSNVTLVELSNINNKLMREMSEVAPGTFQHSLQLANLTAAAANSIGANSQLVRTGAMYHDIGKMMNPAFFTENQSGVNPHNQLSYKQSAQIVINHVTDGMKLADKYNLPKVIKDFICTHHGRGLTKYFYISYQNEHPGEEIDKEAFRYPGPNPFTKEQAILTMADSVEAASRSLPEYTEESISNLVDKIIDAQVQEGYFKECPITFKDIATVKAVFKEKLKTMYHTRISYPELKK
;
A
#
# COMPACT_ATOMS: atom_id res chain seq x y z
N MET A 1 -33.17 26.22 21.62
CA MET A 1 -32.40 27.47 21.50
C MET A 1 -31.28 27.26 20.49
N LYS A 2 -31.44 27.84 19.30
CA LYS A 2 -30.42 27.80 18.25
C LYS A 2 -29.26 28.70 18.66
N SER A 3 -28.09 28.13 18.89
CA SER A 3 -26.86 28.91 19.08
C SER A 3 -26.57 29.67 17.78
N LEU A 4 -26.57 30.99 17.87
CA LEU A 4 -26.08 31.88 16.83
C LEU A 4 -24.57 31.63 16.64
N HIS A 5 -24.23 30.65 15.82
CA HIS A 5 -22.90 30.61 15.22
C HIS A 5 -22.83 31.80 14.25
N ARG A 6 -21.97 32.76 14.53
CA ARG A 6 -21.52 33.76 13.56
C ARG A 6 -21.13 32.98 12.28
N GLU A 7 -21.94 33.08 11.23
CA GLU A 7 -21.59 32.62 9.90
C GLU A 7 -20.33 33.38 9.50
N GLN A 8 -19.21 32.68 9.46
CA GLN A 8 -18.06 33.23 8.76
C GLN A 8 -18.51 33.50 7.32
N PRO A 9 -18.16 34.65 6.74
CA PRO A 9 -18.59 35.00 5.38
C PRO A 9 -18.14 33.88 4.44
N PHE A 10 -19.08 33.40 3.62
CA PHE A 10 -18.93 32.34 2.66
C PHE A 10 -17.75 32.68 1.71
N SER A 11 -16.59 32.05 1.93
CA SER A 11 -15.43 32.29 1.08
C SER A 11 -15.50 31.42 -0.16
N TYR A 12 -15.81 32.02 -1.28
CA TYR A 12 -15.78 31.33 -2.61
C TYR A 12 -14.46 30.58 -2.84
N LYS A 13 -13.33 31.08 -2.33
CA LYS A 13 -12.02 30.46 -2.43
C LYS A 13 -11.96 29.13 -1.68
N GLU A 14 -12.59 29.04 -0.50
CA GLU A 14 -12.65 27.80 0.28
C GLU A 14 -13.54 26.74 -0.38
N LEU A 15 -14.70 27.16 -0.90
CA LEU A 15 -15.58 26.25 -1.62
C LEU A 15 -14.88 25.70 -2.86
N LEU A 16 -14.24 26.55 -3.64
CA LEU A 16 -13.54 26.18 -4.87
C LEU A 16 -12.39 25.20 -4.59
N TYR A 17 -11.65 25.43 -3.50
CA TYR A 17 -10.62 24.53 -3.02
C TYR A 17 -11.17 23.15 -2.63
N LYS A 18 -12.27 23.09 -1.90
CA LYS A 18 -12.92 21.84 -1.47
C LYS A 18 -13.48 21.06 -2.66
N CYS A 19 -14.10 21.75 -3.61
CA CYS A 19 -14.52 21.16 -4.87
C CYS A 19 -13.34 20.62 -5.68
N ALA A 20 -12.22 21.34 -5.74
CA ALA A 20 -11.02 20.90 -6.45
C ALA A 20 -10.43 19.61 -5.85
N ILE A 21 -10.32 19.53 -4.52
CA ILE A 21 -9.86 18.29 -3.85
C ILE A 21 -10.78 17.12 -4.18
N SER A 22 -12.09 17.30 -4.08
CA SER A 22 -13.07 16.25 -4.38
C SER A 22 -12.97 15.79 -5.83
N LEU A 23 -12.84 16.71 -6.77
CA LEU A 23 -12.71 16.41 -8.19
C LEU A 23 -11.40 15.64 -8.49
N VAL A 24 -10.28 16.08 -7.93
CA VAL A 24 -8.99 15.38 -8.05
C VAL A 24 -9.09 13.97 -7.49
N THR A 25 -9.69 13.81 -6.31
CA THR A 25 -9.91 12.50 -5.68
C THR A 25 -10.72 11.57 -6.59
N VAL A 26 -11.86 12.04 -7.10
CA VAL A 26 -12.69 11.26 -8.04
C VAL A 26 -11.90 10.90 -9.29
N ALA A 27 -11.19 11.86 -9.89
CA ALA A 27 -10.42 11.64 -11.10
C ALA A 27 -9.31 10.58 -10.89
N VAL A 28 -8.56 10.67 -9.79
CA VAL A 28 -7.49 9.71 -9.47
C VAL A 28 -8.07 8.31 -9.22
N ILE A 29 -9.11 8.19 -8.41
CA ILE A 29 -9.72 6.89 -8.11
C ILE A 29 -10.25 6.24 -9.41
N VAL A 30 -11.02 6.98 -10.21
CA VAL A 30 -11.61 6.46 -11.46
C VAL A 30 -10.53 6.12 -12.49
N TYR A 31 -9.41 6.85 -12.50
CA TYR A 31 -8.28 6.53 -13.38
C TYR A 31 -7.73 5.14 -13.13
N PHE A 32 -7.59 4.74 -11.84
CA PHE A 32 -7.07 3.43 -11.45
C PHE A 32 -8.13 2.32 -11.40
N LEU A 33 -9.42 2.63 -11.39
CA LEU A 33 -10.44 1.59 -11.39
C LEU A 33 -10.39 0.75 -12.66
N PRO A 34 -10.56 -0.59 -12.56
CA PRO A 34 -10.57 -1.47 -13.72
C PRO A 34 -11.69 -1.04 -14.70
N LYS A 35 -11.33 -0.90 -15.97
CA LYS A 35 -12.24 -0.40 -17.02
C LYS A 35 -12.94 -1.51 -17.79
N GLU A 36 -12.50 -2.76 -17.58
CA GLU A 36 -13.03 -3.92 -18.30
C GLU A 36 -14.29 -4.47 -17.64
N GLY A 37 -15.26 -4.90 -18.45
CA GLY A 37 -16.45 -5.62 -17.99
C GLY A 37 -16.04 -6.95 -17.36
N LYS A 38 -16.42 -7.17 -16.11
CA LYS A 38 -16.01 -8.36 -15.36
C LYS A 38 -16.81 -9.58 -15.79
N PHE A 39 -16.09 -10.66 -16.12
CA PHE A 39 -16.66 -11.99 -16.08
C PHE A 39 -16.81 -12.39 -14.61
N ASN A 40 -18.05 -12.33 -14.09
CA ASN A 40 -18.33 -12.39 -12.64
C ASN A 40 -18.38 -13.81 -12.05
N TYR A 41 -18.02 -14.85 -12.81
CA TYR A 41 -18.13 -16.23 -12.36
C TYR A 41 -16.77 -16.78 -11.93
N GLN A 42 -16.74 -17.41 -10.74
CA GLN A 42 -15.59 -18.21 -10.28
C GLN A 42 -15.96 -19.67 -10.44
N PHE A 43 -15.07 -20.43 -11.07
CA PHE A 43 -15.28 -21.83 -11.35
C PHE A 43 -13.96 -22.59 -11.30
N ASP A 44 -14.04 -23.79 -10.77
CA ASP A 44 -12.93 -24.73 -10.70
C ASP A 44 -13.44 -26.09 -11.18
N ILE A 45 -12.53 -26.85 -11.77
CA ILE A 45 -12.83 -28.19 -12.24
C ILE A 45 -13.24 -29.10 -11.06
N ASN A 46 -14.17 -30.01 -11.30
CA ASN A 46 -14.75 -30.95 -10.30
C ASN A 46 -15.48 -30.30 -9.12
N LYS A 47 -15.80 -28.96 -9.20
CA LYS A 47 -16.64 -28.29 -8.21
C LYS A 47 -18.04 -28.04 -8.77
N PRO A 48 -19.06 -28.01 -7.90
CA PRO A 48 -20.42 -27.68 -8.33
C PRO A 48 -20.52 -26.20 -8.71
N TRP A 49 -21.27 -25.89 -9.77
CA TRP A 49 -21.58 -24.53 -10.18
C TRP A 49 -22.47 -23.85 -9.13
N LYS A 50 -22.00 -22.76 -8.59
CA LYS A 50 -22.66 -22.06 -7.45
C LYS A 50 -23.73 -21.04 -7.87
N TYR A 51 -23.73 -20.65 -9.16
CA TYR A 51 -24.61 -19.60 -9.68
C TYR A 51 -25.84 -20.19 -10.34
N GLY A 52 -26.77 -19.34 -10.77
CA GLY A 52 -27.94 -19.77 -11.54
C GLY A 52 -27.59 -20.27 -12.93
N LEU A 53 -28.62 -20.54 -13.73
CA LEU A 53 -28.49 -20.95 -15.13
C LEU A 53 -27.60 -19.96 -15.92
N LEU A 54 -26.53 -20.46 -16.50
CA LEU A 54 -25.66 -19.72 -17.41
C LEU A 54 -25.96 -20.13 -18.85
N GLN A 55 -26.35 -19.16 -19.66
CA GLN A 55 -26.53 -19.29 -21.10
C GLN A 55 -25.52 -18.41 -21.83
N ALA A 56 -25.10 -18.83 -23.00
CA ALA A 56 -24.22 -18.04 -23.85
C ALA A 56 -24.96 -16.78 -24.34
N SER A 57 -24.38 -15.62 -24.13
CA SER A 57 -24.92 -14.33 -24.58
C SER A 57 -24.54 -14.00 -26.03
N PHE A 58 -23.66 -14.79 -26.63
CA PHE A 58 -23.12 -14.66 -27.99
C PHE A 58 -22.46 -15.96 -28.45
N ASP A 59 -22.25 -16.09 -29.74
CA ASP A 59 -21.50 -17.22 -30.33
C ASP A 59 -20.01 -17.09 -30.01
N PHE A 60 -19.38 -18.16 -29.57
CA PHE A 60 -17.94 -18.17 -29.30
C PHE A 60 -17.32 -19.56 -29.51
N PRO A 61 -16.02 -19.61 -29.90
CA PRO A 61 -15.31 -20.87 -30.05
C PRO A 61 -14.88 -21.41 -28.68
N ILE A 62 -14.91 -22.74 -28.56
CA ILE A 62 -14.34 -23.44 -27.41
C ILE A 62 -12.85 -23.65 -27.67
N TYR A 63 -12.01 -22.90 -26.98
CA TYR A 63 -10.55 -23.02 -27.09
C TYR A 63 -10.07 -24.32 -26.46
N LYS A 64 -9.20 -25.04 -27.19
CA LYS A 64 -8.51 -26.20 -26.65
C LYS A 64 -7.51 -25.79 -25.58
N GLY A 65 -7.30 -26.63 -24.58
CA GLY A 65 -6.27 -26.44 -23.57
C GLY A 65 -4.87 -26.60 -24.19
N ASP A 66 -3.86 -25.95 -23.58
CA ASP A 66 -2.48 -25.98 -24.09
C ASP A 66 -1.91 -27.40 -24.18
N GLU A 67 -2.25 -28.27 -23.24
CA GLU A 67 -1.86 -29.68 -23.25
C GLU A 67 -2.49 -30.47 -24.43
N GLN A 68 -3.73 -30.17 -24.76
CA GLN A 68 -4.42 -30.82 -25.88
C GLN A 68 -3.83 -30.34 -27.21
N ILE A 69 -3.55 -29.06 -27.35
CA ILE A 69 -2.89 -28.49 -28.54
C ILE A 69 -1.53 -29.13 -28.71
N GLN A 70 -0.76 -29.25 -27.63
CA GLN A 70 0.57 -29.88 -27.69
C GLN A 70 0.48 -31.32 -28.09
N LYS A 71 -0.42 -32.14 -27.55
CA LYS A 71 -0.62 -33.53 -27.93
C LYS A 71 -1.02 -33.66 -29.40
N GLU A 72 -1.90 -32.80 -29.89
CA GLU A 72 -2.29 -32.81 -31.31
C GLU A 72 -1.12 -32.38 -32.22
N GLN A 73 -0.34 -31.37 -31.79
CA GLN A 73 0.89 -30.99 -32.49
C GLN A 73 1.90 -32.12 -32.54
N ASP A 74 2.16 -32.79 -31.44
CA ASP A 74 3.08 -33.92 -31.37
C ASP A 74 2.60 -35.08 -32.23
N SER A 75 1.28 -35.34 -32.24
CA SER A 75 0.68 -36.36 -33.11
C SER A 75 0.82 -36.01 -34.58
N LEU A 76 0.59 -34.77 -35.00
CA LEU A 76 0.76 -34.30 -36.36
C LEU A 76 2.24 -34.33 -36.75
N MET A 77 3.12 -33.95 -35.88
CA MET A 77 4.56 -33.97 -36.09
C MET A 77 5.12 -35.37 -36.23
N ALA A 78 4.44 -36.41 -35.72
CA ALA A 78 4.83 -37.80 -35.97
C ALA A 78 4.71 -38.20 -37.44
N PHE A 79 3.79 -37.58 -38.18
CA PHE A 79 3.62 -37.80 -39.63
C PHE A 79 4.47 -36.88 -40.51
N TYR A 80 5.19 -35.94 -39.92
CA TYR A 80 6.02 -35.04 -40.67
C TYR A 80 7.21 -35.74 -41.31
N GLN A 81 7.43 -35.54 -42.62
CA GLN A 81 8.53 -36.07 -43.42
C GLN A 81 9.37 -34.90 -43.95
N PRO A 82 10.64 -34.79 -43.56
CA PRO A 82 11.52 -33.77 -44.09
C PRO A 82 11.81 -33.98 -45.58
N TYR A 83 11.97 -32.89 -46.30
CA TYR A 83 12.23 -32.87 -47.73
C TYR A 83 13.73 -32.87 -47.99
N TYR A 84 14.14 -33.75 -48.93
CA TYR A 84 15.50 -33.84 -49.46
C TYR A 84 15.45 -33.69 -50.96
N GLU A 85 16.39 -32.98 -51.54
CA GLU A 85 16.56 -32.85 -52.99
C GLU A 85 17.65 -33.79 -53.44
N ILE A 86 17.36 -34.62 -54.47
CA ILE A 86 18.35 -35.54 -55.11
C ILE A 86 18.96 -34.85 -56.31
N ASP A 87 20.29 -34.69 -56.30
CA ASP A 87 21.05 -34.24 -57.45
C ASP A 87 21.59 -35.45 -58.22
N LYS A 88 20.88 -35.80 -59.31
CA LYS A 88 21.29 -36.87 -60.21
C LYS A 88 22.55 -36.53 -60.98
N THR A 89 22.79 -35.24 -61.28
CA THR A 89 23.97 -34.80 -62.01
C THR A 89 25.25 -35.04 -61.25
N GLN A 90 25.21 -34.97 -59.92
CA GLN A 90 26.35 -35.30 -59.04
C GLN A 90 26.75 -36.75 -59.17
N GLY A 91 25.76 -37.67 -59.18
CA GLY A 91 26.05 -39.14 -59.45
C GLY A 91 26.65 -39.38 -60.78
N GLU A 92 26.07 -38.82 -61.86
CA GLU A 92 26.56 -38.92 -63.20
C GLU A 92 28.01 -38.41 -63.36
N GLN A 93 28.29 -37.25 -62.75
CA GLN A 93 29.66 -36.69 -62.75
C GLN A 93 30.68 -37.57 -62.06
N MET A 94 30.30 -38.16 -60.91
CA MET A 94 31.22 -39.04 -60.17
C MET A 94 31.46 -40.36 -60.91
N ILE A 95 30.45 -40.94 -61.57
CA ILE A 95 30.58 -42.11 -62.41
C ILE A 95 31.43 -41.77 -63.61
N GLN A 96 31.22 -40.61 -64.22
CA GLN A 96 32.06 -40.21 -65.37
C GLN A 96 33.53 -40.00 -64.97
N LYS A 97 33.73 -39.34 -63.80
CA LYS A 97 35.06 -39.17 -63.22
C LYS A 97 35.75 -40.49 -62.94
N PHE A 98 35.02 -41.50 -62.44
CA PHE A 98 35.55 -42.86 -62.29
C PHE A 98 35.96 -43.48 -63.64
N LYS A 99 35.14 -43.35 -64.69
CA LYS A 99 35.44 -43.83 -66.05
C LYS A 99 36.73 -43.21 -66.61
N ASP A 100 36.86 -41.89 -66.43
CA ASP A 100 38.03 -41.16 -66.89
C ASP A 100 39.32 -41.57 -66.14
N ASP A 101 39.20 -41.70 -64.83
CA ASP A 101 40.33 -42.12 -63.98
C ASP A 101 40.67 -43.63 -64.18
N TYR A 102 39.68 -44.44 -64.48
CA TYR A 102 39.93 -45.85 -64.83
C TYR A 102 40.84 -45.96 -66.03
N ASN A 103 40.53 -45.19 -67.06
CA ASN A 103 41.36 -45.26 -68.34
C ASN A 103 42.76 -44.68 -68.13
N LYS A 104 42.98 -43.76 -67.23
CA LYS A 104 44.28 -43.09 -66.97
C LYS A 104 45.17 -43.86 -65.99
N ASN A 105 44.60 -44.28 -64.84
CA ASN A 105 45.41 -44.69 -63.69
C ASN A 105 45.01 -46.06 -63.12
N LEU A 106 43.69 -46.37 -63.06
CA LEU A 106 43.19 -47.56 -62.35
C LEU A 106 43.31 -48.87 -63.16
N ARG A 107 43.43 -48.79 -64.50
CA ARG A 107 43.59 -49.92 -65.37
C ARG A 107 44.86 -50.75 -65.07
N ASN A 108 45.87 -50.12 -64.46
CA ASN A 108 47.07 -50.79 -63.98
C ASN A 108 46.87 -51.61 -62.69
N ILE A 109 45.84 -51.26 -61.91
CA ILE A 109 45.52 -51.94 -60.66
C ILE A 109 44.48 -53.04 -60.90
N ILE A 110 43.49 -52.75 -61.75
CA ILE A 110 42.39 -53.63 -62.13
C ILE A 110 42.26 -53.71 -63.65
N PRO A 111 43.05 -54.54 -64.27
CA PRO A 111 43.19 -54.59 -65.76
C PRO A 111 41.99 -55.23 -66.46
N VAL A 112 41.09 -55.91 -65.72
CA VAL A 112 39.96 -56.63 -66.29
C VAL A 112 38.74 -55.70 -66.39
N PRO A 113 38.18 -55.45 -67.62
CA PRO A 113 37.06 -54.54 -67.83
C PRO A 113 35.79 -54.90 -67.04
N ALA A 114 35.62 -56.15 -66.64
CA ALA A 114 34.50 -56.57 -65.80
C ALA A 114 34.44 -55.85 -64.47
N TYR A 115 35.61 -55.49 -63.89
CA TYR A 115 35.64 -54.71 -62.66
C TYR A 115 35.09 -53.28 -62.88
N GLN A 116 35.43 -52.64 -63.98
CA GLN A 116 34.93 -51.33 -64.34
C GLN A 116 33.40 -51.34 -64.42
N HIS A 117 32.82 -52.23 -65.20
CA HIS A 117 31.36 -52.32 -65.35
C HIS A 117 30.65 -52.68 -64.04
N HIS A 118 31.27 -53.48 -63.19
CA HIS A 118 30.74 -53.83 -61.90
C HIS A 118 30.67 -52.60 -60.98
N ILE A 119 31.77 -51.83 -60.86
CA ILE A 119 31.85 -50.61 -60.03
C ILE A 119 30.87 -49.59 -60.56
N GLU A 120 30.80 -49.35 -61.88
CA GLU A 120 29.85 -48.42 -62.49
C GLU A 120 28.41 -48.76 -62.10
N ARG A 121 28.02 -50.03 -62.29
CA ARG A 121 26.66 -50.47 -61.93
C ARG A 121 26.34 -50.32 -60.46
N ILE A 122 27.28 -50.58 -59.57
CA ILE A 122 27.05 -50.44 -58.14
C ILE A 122 26.97 -48.91 -57.71
N LEU A 123 27.83 -48.09 -58.33
CA LEU A 123 27.73 -46.64 -58.14
C LEU A 123 26.37 -46.07 -58.60
N GLU A 124 25.87 -46.54 -59.75
CA GLU A 124 24.53 -46.20 -60.26
C GLU A 124 23.45 -46.53 -59.21
N VAL A 125 23.47 -47.78 -58.71
CA VAL A 125 22.50 -48.21 -57.68
C VAL A 125 22.63 -47.42 -56.41
N ILE A 126 23.85 -47.08 -55.96
CA ILE A 126 24.10 -46.26 -54.75
C ILE A 126 23.55 -44.86 -54.95
N TYR A 127 23.80 -44.23 -56.09
CA TYR A 127 23.33 -42.88 -56.38
C TYR A 127 21.81 -42.79 -56.65
N GLU A 128 21.24 -43.90 -57.20
CA GLU A 128 19.76 -43.97 -57.28
C GLU A 128 19.07 -44.07 -55.95
N LYS A 129 19.63 -44.82 -54.99
CA LYS A 129 19.14 -44.92 -53.65
C LYS A 129 19.34 -43.61 -52.83
N GLY A 130 20.42 -42.91 -53.13
CA GLY A 130 20.76 -41.64 -52.49
C GLY A 130 21.84 -41.82 -51.43
N VAL A 131 22.81 -40.92 -51.49
CA VAL A 131 23.88 -40.76 -50.49
C VAL A 131 23.70 -39.52 -49.73
N VAL A 132 23.56 -39.62 -48.38
CA VAL A 132 23.41 -38.49 -47.45
C VAL A 132 24.69 -38.23 -46.67
N SER A 133 24.83 -37.04 -46.12
CA SER A 133 25.91 -36.74 -45.19
C SER A 133 25.75 -37.55 -43.88
N MET A 134 26.87 -37.79 -43.18
CA MET A 134 26.82 -38.42 -41.85
C MET A 134 25.99 -37.62 -40.84
N ASP A 135 26.10 -36.29 -40.92
CA ASP A 135 25.41 -35.37 -40.03
C ASP A 135 23.88 -35.37 -40.27
N ASP A 136 23.45 -35.39 -41.54
CA ASP A 136 22.04 -35.48 -41.90
C ASP A 136 21.40 -36.81 -41.47
N LEU A 137 22.11 -37.94 -41.64
CA LEU A 137 21.58 -39.23 -41.18
C LEU A 137 21.53 -39.31 -39.65
N ALA A 138 22.52 -38.74 -38.95
CA ALA A 138 22.53 -38.67 -37.50
C ALA A 138 21.37 -37.77 -36.99
N PHE A 139 21.08 -36.65 -37.66
CA PHE A 139 19.95 -35.77 -37.37
C PHE A 139 18.62 -36.52 -37.56
N LEU A 140 18.41 -37.20 -38.70
CA LEU A 140 17.18 -37.96 -38.96
C LEU A 140 16.92 -39.03 -37.90
N LYS A 141 17.96 -39.77 -37.48
CA LYS A 141 17.87 -40.79 -36.42
C LYS A 141 17.57 -40.18 -35.05
N LYS A 142 18.18 -39.04 -34.71
CA LYS A 142 17.93 -38.33 -33.47
C LYS A 142 16.49 -37.81 -33.37
N GLU A 143 15.95 -37.33 -34.49
CA GLU A 143 14.56 -36.89 -34.61
C GLU A 143 13.54 -38.03 -34.75
N GLY A 144 13.99 -39.27 -34.78
CA GLY A 144 13.12 -40.46 -34.93
C GLY A 144 12.39 -40.52 -36.28
N ARG A 145 12.98 -39.97 -37.35
CA ARG A 145 12.36 -39.90 -38.67
C ARG A 145 12.68 -41.16 -39.46
N ASN A 146 11.68 -42.00 -39.62
CA ASN A 146 11.82 -43.29 -40.35
C ASN A 146 11.70 -43.16 -41.87
N THR A 147 11.14 -42.04 -42.36
CA THR A 147 10.93 -41.79 -43.78
C THR A 147 11.26 -40.34 -44.13
N ILE A 148 11.81 -40.11 -45.28
CA ILE A 148 12.05 -38.79 -45.86
C ILE A 148 11.28 -38.66 -47.18
N ARG A 149 11.05 -37.44 -47.62
CA ARG A 149 10.46 -37.16 -48.91
C ARG A 149 11.54 -36.64 -49.88
N VAL A 150 11.85 -37.44 -50.89
CA VAL A 150 12.87 -37.08 -51.87
C VAL A 150 12.22 -36.43 -53.08
N VAL A 151 12.68 -35.23 -53.40
CA VAL A 151 12.22 -34.43 -54.55
C VAL A 151 13.24 -34.50 -55.68
N ASN A 152 12.73 -34.83 -56.86
CA ASN A 152 13.50 -34.79 -58.09
C ASN A 152 12.76 -33.97 -59.14
N LYS A 153 13.18 -32.70 -59.33
CA LYS A 153 12.52 -31.71 -60.20
C LYS A 153 11.00 -31.61 -59.91
N ASN A 154 10.17 -32.38 -60.61
CA ASN A 154 8.71 -32.35 -60.51
C ASN A 154 8.07 -33.59 -59.86
N THR A 155 8.86 -34.54 -59.42
CA THR A 155 8.37 -35.76 -58.76
C THR A 155 8.82 -35.81 -57.32
N SER A 156 7.93 -36.28 -56.44
CA SER A 156 8.24 -36.51 -55.03
C SER A 156 7.95 -37.97 -54.69
N SER A 157 8.90 -38.65 -54.08
CA SER A 157 8.78 -40.05 -53.62
C SER A 157 9.12 -40.14 -52.14
N GLN A 158 8.52 -41.12 -51.45
CA GLN A 158 8.89 -41.43 -50.07
C GLN A 158 10.00 -42.44 -50.06
N LEU A 159 11.03 -42.24 -49.25
CA LEU A 159 12.15 -43.15 -49.10
C LEU A 159 12.37 -43.46 -47.61
N PRO A 160 12.44 -44.73 -47.20
CA PRO A 160 12.80 -45.12 -45.85
C PRO A 160 14.22 -44.67 -45.51
N THR A 161 14.40 -44.12 -44.30
CA THR A 161 15.71 -43.66 -43.84
C THR A 161 16.75 -44.79 -43.74
N GLU A 162 16.27 -46.03 -43.57
CA GLU A 162 17.11 -47.22 -43.52
C GLU A 162 17.74 -47.60 -44.89
N GLU A 163 17.13 -47.20 -46.01
CA GLU A 163 17.63 -47.47 -47.37
C GLU A 163 18.67 -46.44 -47.81
N LEU A 164 18.87 -45.36 -47.06
CA LEU A 164 19.85 -44.32 -47.37
C LEU A 164 21.26 -44.79 -47.06
N TYR A 165 22.17 -44.45 -47.94
CA TYR A 165 23.58 -44.67 -47.69
C TYR A 165 24.26 -43.41 -47.13
N THR A 166 25.09 -43.58 -46.12
CA THR A 166 26.17 -42.61 -45.84
C THR A 166 27.32 -42.89 -46.80
N THR A 167 28.22 -41.93 -46.98
CA THR A 167 29.44 -42.13 -47.80
C THR A 167 30.24 -43.37 -47.36
N LYS A 168 30.31 -43.66 -46.07
CA LYS A 168 30.97 -44.87 -45.53
C LYS A 168 30.20 -46.13 -45.85
N GLN A 169 28.88 -46.14 -45.62
CA GLN A 169 28.05 -47.32 -45.96
C GLN A 169 28.03 -47.62 -47.47
N ALA A 170 27.99 -46.59 -48.32
CA ALA A 170 28.06 -46.67 -49.73
C ALA A 170 29.38 -47.30 -50.18
N TYR A 171 30.49 -46.88 -49.60
CA TYR A 171 31.79 -47.46 -49.81
C TYR A 171 31.84 -48.93 -49.35
N GLU A 172 31.34 -49.25 -48.17
CA GLU A 172 31.28 -50.63 -47.68
C GLU A 172 30.40 -51.54 -48.58
N ALA A 173 29.24 -51.00 -49.01
CA ALA A 173 28.33 -51.66 -49.91
C ALA A 173 29.03 -51.99 -51.29
N LEU A 174 29.76 -51.03 -51.84
CA LEU A 174 30.45 -51.14 -53.06
C LEU A 174 31.55 -52.22 -52.98
N ILE A 175 32.36 -52.23 -51.93
CA ILE A 175 33.47 -53.21 -51.76
C ILE A 175 32.94 -54.60 -51.44
N ASN A 176 31.81 -54.74 -50.79
CA ASN A 176 31.25 -56.02 -50.38
C ASN A 176 30.15 -56.52 -51.34
N SER A 177 29.89 -55.85 -52.46
CA SER A 177 28.80 -56.18 -53.41
C SER A 177 28.84 -57.52 -54.03
N ASP A 178 30.03 -58.02 -54.39
CA ASP A 178 30.28 -59.37 -54.91
C ASP A 178 31.73 -59.78 -54.62
N THR A 179 31.97 -60.40 -53.49
CA THR A 179 33.28 -60.81 -53.01
C THR A 179 33.69 -62.18 -53.59
N VAL A 180 32.78 -62.86 -54.28
CA VAL A 180 33.03 -64.16 -54.93
C VAL A 180 33.73 -63.95 -56.27
N HIS A 181 33.26 -63.02 -57.08
CA HIS A 181 33.79 -62.79 -58.45
C HIS A 181 34.82 -61.64 -58.46
N TYR A 182 34.80 -60.72 -57.48
CA TYR A 182 35.72 -59.57 -57.46
C TYR A 182 36.54 -59.52 -56.18
N ASN A 183 37.86 -59.38 -56.34
CA ASN A 183 38.81 -59.39 -55.24
C ASN A 183 38.71 -58.07 -54.42
N LYS A 184 38.24 -58.17 -53.17
CA LYS A 184 38.08 -57.07 -52.26
C LYS A 184 39.34 -56.21 -52.03
N VAL A 185 40.52 -56.85 -51.96
CA VAL A 185 41.81 -56.16 -51.75
C VAL A 185 42.15 -55.26 -52.93
N LEU A 186 41.84 -55.71 -54.17
CA LEU A 186 42.04 -54.89 -55.35
C LEU A 186 41.10 -53.68 -55.39
N LEU A 187 39.83 -53.89 -55.04
CA LEU A 187 38.85 -52.76 -54.91
C LEU A 187 39.28 -51.74 -53.88
N GLN A 188 39.82 -52.17 -52.77
CA GLN A 188 40.30 -51.25 -51.70
C GLN A 188 41.49 -50.40 -52.17
N ARG A 189 42.36 -50.94 -53.05
CA ARG A 189 43.52 -50.21 -53.62
C ARG A 189 43.14 -49.13 -54.62
N CYS A 190 41.86 -49.10 -55.08
CA CYS A 190 41.39 -48.16 -56.09
C CYS A 190 40.89 -46.86 -55.48
N ASN A 191 40.95 -46.66 -54.14
CA ASN A 191 40.47 -45.45 -53.43
C ASN A 191 39.05 -45.03 -53.88
N LEU A 192 38.10 -45.97 -53.95
CA LEU A 192 36.76 -45.78 -54.50
C LEU A 192 35.92 -44.77 -53.70
N ASN A 193 36.34 -44.49 -52.51
CA ASN A 193 35.75 -43.43 -51.71
C ASN A 193 35.77 -42.02 -52.36
N ASN A 194 36.73 -41.77 -53.29
CA ASN A 194 36.84 -40.52 -54.02
C ASN A 194 35.73 -40.30 -55.05
N TYR A 195 34.94 -41.31 -55.34
CA TYR A 195 33.82 -41.28 -56.29
C TYR A 195 32.47 -41.41 -55.58
N ILE A 196 32.46 -41.33 -54.25
CA ILE A 196 31.23 -41.37 -53.46
C ILE A 196 31.08 -40.04 -52.69
N THR A 197 30.17 -39.23 -53.15
CA THR A 197 29.84 -37.92 -52.55
C THR A 197 28.36 -37.90 -52.26
N PRO A 198 27.93 -37.17 -51.24
CA PRO A 198 26.49 -37.00 -50.98
C PRO A 198 25.81 -36.36 -52.19
N ASN A 199 24.68 -36.95 -52.61
CA ASN A 199 23.80 -36.40 -53.66
C ASN A 199 22.38 -36.14 -53.18
N LEU A 200 22.12 -36.36 -51.88
CA LEU A 200 20.91 -35.98 -51.21
C LEU A 200 21.22 -34.84 -50.24
N THR A 201 20.57 -33.69 -50.43
CA THR A 201 20.73 -32.51 -49.62
C THR A 201 19.41 -32.13 -48.97
N TYR A 202 19.44 -31.73 -47.70
CA TYR A 202 18.26 -31.27 -46.96
C TYR A 202 17.73 -29.97 -47.56
N ASP A 203 16.44 -29.95 -47.98
CA ASP A 203 15.75 -28.73 -48.43
C ASP A 203 15.03 -28.09 -47.25
N ALA A 204 15.69 -27.12 -46.61
CA ALA A 204 15.18 -26.43 -45.45
C ALA A 204 13.90 -25.64 -45.78
N SER A 205 13.81 -25.05 -46.98
CA SER A 205 12.67 -24.23 -47.39
C SER A 205 11.38 -25.05 -47.54
N LYS A 206 11.47 -26.16 -48.28
CA LYS A 206 10.33 -27.07 -48.47
C LYS A 206 9.96 -27.80 -47.18
N SER A 207 10.96 -28.18 -46.40
CA SER A 207 10.75 -28.85 -45.13
C SER A 207 10.00 -27.95 -44.13
N GLU A 208 10.41 -26.69 -43.97
CA GLU A 208 9.76 -25.75 -43.08
C GLU A 208 8.35 -25.34 -43.57
N ALA A 209 8.19 -25.15 -44.90
CA ALA A 209 6.87 -24.88 -45.48
C ALA A 209 5.89 -26.04 -45.23
N ALA A 210 6.34 -27.29 -45.41
CA ALA A 210 5.52 -28.48 -45.15
C ALA A 210 5.20 -28.66 -43.67
N LYS A 211 6.11 -28.29 -42.77
CA LYS A 211 5.86 -28.26 -41.32
C LYS A 211 4.83 -27.22 -40.95
N GLN A 212 4.94 -25.99 -41.49
CA GLN A 212 3.97 -24.95 -41.27
C GLN A 212 2.60 -25.31 -41.87
N ASP A 213 2.53 -25.92 -43.00
CA ASP A 213 1.29 -26.39 -43.61
C ASP A 213 0.59 -27.45 -42.77
N LEU A 214 1.33 -28.42 -42.23
CA LEU A 214 0.84 -29.42 -41.27
C LEU A 214 0.28 -28.77 -40.00
N LEU A 215 1.00 -27.79 -39.44
CA LEU A 215 0.60 -27.08 -38.23
C LEU A 215 -0.56 -26.10 -38.47
N SER A 216 -0.65 -25.52 -39.68
CA SER A 216 -1.75 -24.59 -40.04
C SER A 216 -3.12 -25.28 -40.12
N GLY A 217 -3.12 -26.59 -40.37
CA GLY A 217 -4.33 -27.41 -40.32
C GLY A 217 -4.86 -27.69 -38.91
N LEU A 218 -4.10 -27.32 -37.87
CA LEU A 218 -4.51 -27.54 -36.49
C LEU A 218 -5.60 -26.56 -36.09
N SER A 219 -6.77 -27.08 -35.79
CA SER A 219 -7.85 -26.26 -35.21
C SER A 219 -7.54 -25.95 -33.73
N TRP A 220 -7.40 -24.66 -33.38
CA TRP A 220 -7.24 -24.18 -32.02
C TRP A 220 -8.57 -24.14 -31.22
N ALA A 221 -9.70 -24.50 -31.88
CA ALA A 221 -11.01 -24.64 -31.26
C ALA A 221 -11.50 -26.09 -31.40
N SER A 222 -12.14 -26.61 -30.36
CA SER A 222 -12.75 -27.93 -30.30
C SER A 222 -14.22 -27.93 -30.71
N GLY A 223 -14.85 -26.74 -30.78
CA GLY A 223 -16.25 -26.57 -31.13
C GLY A 223 -16.69 -25.10 -31.00
N PHE A 224 -17.99 -24.89 -31.09
CA PHE A 224 -18.63 -23.58 -30.94
C PHE A 224 -19.82 -23.68 -29.98
N VAL A 225 -20.02 -22.65 -29.18
CA VAL A 225 -21.23 -22.44 -28.38
C VAL A 225 -22.05 -21.33 -29.01
N MET A 226 -23.32 -21.63 -29.26
CA MET A 226 -24.25 -20.69 -29.92
C MET A 226 -24.92 -19.79 -28.88
N ASN A 227 -25.29 -18.56 -29.29
CA ASN A 227 -26.07 -17.64 -28.50
C ASN A 227 -27.37 -18.30 -27.98
N GLY A 228 -27.68 -18.14 -26.69
CA GLY A 228 -28.83 -18.76 -26.04
C GLY A 228 -28.59 -20.21 -25.60
N GLN A 229 -27.52 -20.85 -26.01
CA GLN A 229 -27.20 -22.23 -25.59
C GLN A 229 -26.93 -22.30 -24.09
N LYS A 230 -27.52 -23.28 -23.40
CA LYS A 230 -27.20 -23.58 -21.99
C LYS A 230 -25.77 -24.03 -21.88
N ILE A 231 -25.01 -23.44 -20.95
CA ILE A 231 -23.64 -23.85 -20.60
C ILE A 231 -23.64 -24.73 -19.37
N ILE A 232 -24.23 -24.23 -18.26
CA ILE A 232 -24.27 -24.94 -16.98
C ILE A 232 -25.40 -24.37 -16.11
N ASP A 233 -25.93 -25.20 -15.21
CA ASP A 233 -26.96 -24.81 -14.25
C ASP A 233 -26.50 -25.04 -12.80
N ARG A 234 -27.20 -24.43 -11.86
CA ARG A 234 -26.90 -24.48 -10.43
C ARG A 234 -26.83 -25.92 -9.91
N GLY A 235 -25.72 -26.29 -9.28
CA GLY A 235 -25.48 -27.61 -8.71
C GLY A 235 -24.86 -28.62 -9.68
N GLU A 236 -24.78 -28.33 -10.99
CA GLU A 236 -24.06 -29.20 -11.94
C GLU A 236 -22.57 -29.18 -11.67
N ILE A 237 -21.90 -30.32 -11.77
CA ILE A 237 -20.45 -30.43 -11.58
C ILE A 237 -19.76 -29.95 -12.84
N ILE A 238 -18.74 -29.09 -12.68
CA ILE A 238 -17.92 -28.58 -13.78
C ILE A 238 -16.94 -29.67 -14.18
N ASP A 239 -17.25 -30.39 -15.27
CA ASP A 239 -16.31 -31.32 -15.91
C ASP A 239 -15.27 -30.58 -16.76
N GLN A 240 -14.31 -31.29 -17.33
CA GLN A 240 -13.26 -30.69 -18.15
C GLN A 240 -13.83 -29.94 -19.35
N HIS A 241 -14.83 -30.50 -20.02
CA HIS A 241 -15.45 -29.86 -21.19
C HIS A 241 -16.17 -28.56 -20.83
N THR A 242 -16.97 -28.56 -19.78
CA THR A 242 -17.64 -27.37 -19.26
C THR A 242 -16.65 -26.32 -18.77
N TYR A 243 -15.53 -26.77 -18.18
CA TYR A 243 -14.45 -25.87 -17.76
C TYR A 243 -13.82 -25.16 -18.96
N ASP A 244 -13.55 -25.87 -20.05
CA ASP A 244 -12.99 -25.30 -21.29
C ASP A 244 -13.98 -24.33 -21.96
N ILE A 245 -15.28 -24.63 -21.92
CA ILE A 245 -16.34 -23.69 -22.35
C ILE A 245 -16.33 -22.43 -21.51
N LEU A 246 -16.33 -22.54 -20.17
CA LEU A 246 -16.33 -21.40 -19.27
C LEU A 246 -15.06 -20.55 -19.41
N ARG A 247 -13.90 -21.17 -19.57
CA ARG A 247 -12.62 -20.50 -19.83
C ARG A 247 -12.65 -19.75 -21.17
N SER A 248 -13.24 -20.37 -22.18
CA SER A 248 -13.40 -19.80 -23.51
C SER A 248 -14.35 -18.59 -23.51
N LEU A 249 -15.48 -18.75 -22.80
CA LEU A 249 -16.41 -17.65 -22.57
C LEU A 249 -15.75 -16.49 -21.84
N GLN A 250 -14.97 -16.76 -20.80
CA GLN A 250 -14.22 -15.72 -20.07
C GLN A 250 -13.25 -14.95 -20.98
N LYS A 251 -12.51 -15.69 -21.84
CA LYS A 251 -11.56 -15.11 -22.81
C LYS A 251 -12.26 -14.25 -23.86
N GLU A 252 -13.36 -14.74 -24.40
CA GLU A 252 -14.14 -14.00 -25.38
C GLU A 252 -14.92 -12.84 -24.77
N TRP A 253 -15.39 -12.97 -23.51
CA TRP A 253 -16.01 -11.88 -22.78
C TRP A 253 -15.04 -10.73 -22.60
N SER A 254 -13.80 -11.01 -22.19
CA SER A 254 -12.77 -9.97 -22.06
C SER A 254 -12.44 -9.28 -23.39
N LYS A 255 -12.43 -10.02 -24.51
CA LYS A 255 -12.22 -9.43 -25.84
C LYS A 255 -13.39 -8.55 -26.32
N ARG A 256 -14.64 -8.94 -25.99
CA ARG A 256 -15.85 -8.27 -26.46
C ARG A 256 -16.25 -7.08 -25.59
N SER A 257 -15.92 -7.07 -24.31
CA SER A 257 -16.14 -5.90 -23.42
C SER A 257 -15.37 -4.64 -23.87
N GLU A 258 -14.69 -4.74 -24.98
CA GLU A 258 -13.87 -3.67 -25.56
C GLU A 258 -14.62 -2.73 -26.54
N THR A 259 -15.93 -2.82 -26.71
CA THR A 259 -16.61 -1.81 -27.51
C THR A 259 -16.50 -0.44 -26.84
N ALA A 260 -16.12 0.58 -27.60
CA ALA A 260 -15.90 1.94 -27.09
C ALA A 260 -17.15 2.51 -26.37
N ALA A 261 -18.33 2.03 -26.68
CA ALA A 261 -19.60 2.43 -26.06
C ALA A 261 -19.73 1.82 -24.65
N GLU A 262 -19.43 0.54 -24.45
CA GLU A 262 -19.51 -0.14 -23.15
C GLU A 262 -18.48 0.40 -22.18
N LYS A 263 -17.23 0.65 -22.64
CA LYS A 263 -16.20 1.32 -21.83
C LYS A 263 -16.63 2.71 -21.36
N ARG A 264 -17.34 3.48 -22.20
CA ARG A 264 -17.89 4.79 -21.80
C ARG A 264 -18.98 4.68 -20.75
N LEU A 265 -19.90 3.72 -20.88
CA LEU A 265 -20.97 3.50 -19.88
C LEU A 265 -20.39 3.06 -18.54
N THR A 266 -19.44 2.13 -18.54
CA THR A 266 -18.72 1.72 -17.32
C THR A 266 -18.01 2.91 -16.67
N LEU A 267 -17.29 3.71 -17.44
CA LEU A 267 -16.62 4.91 -16.94
C LEU A 267 -17.62 5.92 -16.34
N ILE A 268 -18.74 6.18 -16.99
CA ILE A 268 -19.79 7.07 -16.47
C ILE A 268 -20.34 6.52 -15.15
N GLY A 269 -20.62 5.20 -15.08
CA GLY A 269 -21.08 4.55 -13.86
C GLY A 269 -20.07 4.65 -12.71
N GLN A 270 -18.78 4.46 -13.00
CA GLN A 270 -17.71 4.62 -12.02
C GLN A 270 -17.58 6.05 -11.51
N ILE A 271 -17.61 7.05 -12.42
CA ILE A 271 -17.58 8.46 -12.05
C ILE A 271 -18.77 8.80 -11.16
N LEU A 272 -19.97 8.39 -11.53
CA LEU A 272 -21.19 8.67 -10.77
C LEU A 272 -21.12 8.04 -9.38
N PHE A 273 -20.75 6.76 -9.28
CA PHE A 273 -20.65 6.03 -8.01
C PHE A 273 -19.63 6.67 -7.06
N VAL A 274 -18.41 6.91 -7.52
CA VAL A 274 -17.35 7.53 -6.70
C VAL A 274 -17.74 8.94 -6.29
N THR A 275 -18.32 9.72 -7.22
CA THR A 275 -18.78 11.09 -6.94
C THR A 275 -19.84 11.11 -5.84
N ILE A 276 -20.83 10.23 -5.89
CA ILE A 276 -21.89 10.15 -4.84
C ILE A 276 -21.26 9.88 -3.48
N LEU A 277 -20.32 8.93 -3.37
CA LEU A 277 -19.66 8.59 -2.10
C LEU A 277 -18.79 9.74 -1.57
N ILE A 278 -18.02 10.39 -2.44
CA ILE A 278 -17.19 11.53 -2.06
C ILE A 278 -18.04 12.74 -1.65
N VAL A 279 -19.12 13.03 -2.38
CA VAL A 279 -20.07 14.10 -2.00
C VAL A 279 -20.75 13.79 -0.67
N ALA A 280 -21.21 12.55 -0.47
CA ALA A 280 -21.80 12.13 0.82
C ALA A 280 -20.81 12.33 1.98
N PHE A 281 -19.52 12.03 1.77
CA PHE A 281 -18.48 12.26 2.77
C PHE A 281 -18.25 13.76 3.04
N MET A 282 -18.23 14.59 2.00
CA MET A 282 -18.09 16.05 2.14
C MET A 282 -19.26 16.65 2.92
N VAL A 283 -20.49 16.21 2.59
CA VAL A 283 -21.71 16.63 3.32
C VAL A 283 -21.65 16.20 4.78
N TYR A 284 -21.19 14.97 5.04
CA TYR A 284 -20.96 14.51 6.42
C TYR A 284 -19.98 15.42 7.16
N LEU A 285 -18.85 15.77 6.57
CA LEU A 285 -17.88 16.66 7.20
C LEU A 285 -18.46 18.06 7.45
N GLU A 286 -19.20 18.62 6.49
CA GLU A 286 -19.79 19.94 6.62
C GLU A 286 -20.86 20.00 7.71
N LEU A 287 -21.73 19.00 7.80
CA LEU A 287 -22.84 18.97 8.74
C LEU A 287 -22.41 18.59 10.17
N PHE A 288 -21.50 17.62 10.29
CA PHE A 288 -21.18 17.01 11.59
C PHE A 288 -19.77 17.27 12.09
N ARG A 289 -18.85 17.72 11.21
CA ARG A 289 -17.41 17.89 11.51
C ARG A 289 -16.84 19.18 10.92
N ARG A 290 -17.49 20.29 11.17
CA ARG A 290 -17.04 21.62 10.72
C ARG A 290 -15.62 21.97 11.18
N ASP A 291 -15.22 21.49 12.34
CA ASP A 291 -13.88 21.63 12.91
C ASP A 291 -12.78 21.01 12.04
N TYR A 292 -13.05 19.88 11.37
CA TYR A 292 -12.14 19.26 10.42
C TYR A 292 -12.32 19.81 9.00
N TYR A 293 -13.56 20.11 8.62
CA TYR A 293 -13.91 20.68 7.33
C TYR A 293 -13.27 22.06 7.08
N GLY A 294 -13.01 22.84 8.16
CA GLY A 294 -12.31 24.11 8.10
C GLY A 294 -10.78 24.02 8.11
N LYS A 295 -10.21 22.88 8.47
CA LYS A 295 -8.76 22.69 8.59
C LYS A 295 -8.19 21.98 7.37
N LYS A 296 -7.33 22.65 6.59
CA LYS A 296 -6.71 22.09 5.39
C LYS A 296 -5.96 20.77 5.65
N GLY A 297 -5.19 20.68 6.73
CA GLY A 297 -4.45 19.48 7.10
C GLY A 297 -5.36 18.26 7.32
N SER A 298 -6.50 18.43 8.00
CA SER A 298 -7.47 17.36 8.23
C SER A 298 -8.10 16.88 6.91
N LEU A 299 -8.47 17.80 6.03
CA LEU A 299 -9.01 17.46 4.71
C LEU A 299 -7.98 16.71 3.88
N TYR A 300 -6.73 17.18 3.79
CA TYR A 300 -5.69 16.48 3.04
C TYR A 300 -5.47 15.06 3.56
N LEU A 301 -5.35 14.88 4.88
CA LEU A 301 -5.17 13.55 5.46
C LEU A 301 -6.30 12.61 5.06
N LEU A 302 -7.56 13.04 5.23
CA LEU A 302 -8.73 12.24 4.92
C LEU A 302 -8.78 11.85 3.44
N PHE A 303 -8.60 12.82 2.54
CA PHE A 303 -8.71 12.58 1.10
C PHE A 303 -7.52 11.79 0.54
N ILE A 304 -6.31 11.96 1.08
CA ILE A 304 -5.16 11.14 0.70
C ILE A 304 -5.41 9.67 1.07
N LEU A 305 -5.90 9.39 2.29
CA LEU A 305 -6.18 8.02 2.70
C LEU A 305 -7.31 7.40 1.88
N ILE A 306 -8.42 8.13 1.64
CA ILE A 306 -9.55 7.68 0.83
C ILE A 306 -9.13 7.46 -0.65
N THR A 307 -8.12 8.16 -1.15
CA THR A 307 -7.63 8.01 -2.54
C THR A 307 -6.61 6.89 -2.66
N PHE A 308 -5.64 6.85 -1.74
CA PHE A 308 -4.50 5.93 -1.81
C PHE A 308 -4.91 4.46 -1.76
N PHE A 309 -5.74 4.06 -0.80
CA PHE A 309 -6.10 2.65 -0.63
C PHE A 309 -6.96 2.10 -1.77
N PRO A 310 -7.98 2.80 -2.29
CA PRO A 310 -8.68 2.35 -3.49
C PRO A 310 -7.81 2.30 -4.74
N ALA A 311 -6.93 3.28 -4.96
CA ALA A 311 -6.00 3.24 -6.07
C ALA A 311 -5.04 2.03 -5.97
N LEU A 312 -4.46 1.78 -4.80
CA LEU A 312 -3.61 0.62 -4.54
C LEU A 312 -4.35 -0.69 -4.79
N SER A 313 -5.56 -0.82 -4.24
CA SER A 313 -6.38 -2.03 -4.41
C SER A 313 -6.74 -2.28 -5.88
N SER A 314 -7.05 -1.22 -6.62
CA SER A 314 -7.37 -1.32 -8.05
C SER A 314 -6.18 -1.78 -8.88
N ILE A 315 -4.99 -1.25 -8.61
CA ILE A 315 -3.73 -1.70 -9.26
C ILE A 315 -3.48 -3.18 -8.97
N MET A 316 -3.67 -3.63 -7.73
CA MET A 316 -3.47 -5.04 -7.37
C MET A 316 -4.47 -5.96 -8.07
N VAL A 317 -5.72 -5.53 -8.24
CA VAL A 317 -6.75 -6.28 -8.97
C VAL A 317 -6.45 -6.35 -10.46
N GLU A 318 -6.02 -5.25 -11.07
CA GLU A 318 -5.74 -5.16 -12.49
C GLU A 318 -4.58 -6.06 -12.91
N HIS A 319 -3.50 -6.03 -12.16
CA HIS A 319 -2.29 -6.80 -12.46
C HIS A 319 -2.27 -8.22 -11.87
N ALA A 320 -3.29 -8.62 -11.09
CA ALA A 320 -3.37 -9.91 -10.41
C ALA A 320 -2.09 -10.30 -9.64
N PHE A 321 -1.34 -9.29 -9.18
CA PHE A 321 0.00 -9.45 -8.62
C PHE A 321 -0.05 -10.10 -7.22
N LEU A 322 -0.98 -9.64 -6.37
CA LEU A 322 -1.18 -10.13 -5.02
C LEU A 322 -2.67 -10.05 -4.64
N SER A 323 -3.06 -10.79 -3.61
CA SER A 323 -4.42 -10.72 -3.06
C SER A 323 -4.68 -9.34 -2.42
N VAL A 324 -5.82 -8.73 -2.72
CA VAL A 324 -6.26 -7.46 -2.11
C VAL A 324 -6.40 -7.56 -0.58
N TYR A 325 -6.61 -8.76 -0.06
CA TYR A 325 -6.71 -9.02 1.39
C TYR A 325 -5.38 -8.83 2.15
N ILE A 326 -4.24 -8.68 1.44
CA ILE A 326 -2.95 -8.30 2.03
C ILE A 326 -2.92 -6.82 2.39
N VAL A 327 -3.69 -5.96 1.69
CA VAL A 327 -3.72 -4.52 1.93
C VAL A 327 -4.30 -4.22 3.31
N PRO A 328 -3.58 -3.49 4.17
CA PRO A 328 -4.01 -3.22 5.55
C PRO A 328 -5.04 -2.08 5.60
N PHE A 329 -6.26 -2.31 5.11
CA PHE A 329 -7.32 -1.29 5.09
C PHE A 329 -7.68 -0.76 6.49
N ALA A 330 -7.53 -1.57 7.54
CA ALA A 330 -7.72 -1.13 8.92
C ALA A 330 -6.76 0.00 9.33
N MET A 331 -5.67 0.23 8.58
CA MET A 331 -4.78 1.37 8.77
C MET A 331 -5.50 2.71 8.57
N ILE A 332 -6.47 2.79 7.65
CA ILE A 332 -7.28 4.00 7.42
C ILE A 332 -7.95 4.47 8.70
N PRO A 333 -8.86 3.68 9.31
CA PRO A 333 -9.56 4.12 10.50
C PRO A 333 -8.61 4.23 11.71
N MET A 334 -7.53 3.46 11.80
CA MET A 334 -6.54 3.58 12.86
C MET A 334 -5.85 4.94 12.83
N ILE A 335 -5.35 5.38 11.67
CA ILE A 335 -4.70 6.68 11.50
C ILE A 335 -5.68 7.82 11.79
N ILE A 336 -6.88 7.77 11.22
CA ILE A 336 -7.87 8.81 11.41
C ILE A 336 -8.29 8.90 12.89
N ARG A 337 -8.45 7.75 13.58
CA ARG A 337 -8.78 7.71 15.01
C ARG A 337 -7.73 8.37 15.89
N ILE A 338 -6.45 8.23 15.53
CA ILE A 338 -5.34 8.79 16.31
C ILE A 338 -5.32 10.31 16.22
N PHE A 339 -5.59 10.88 15.05
CA PHE A 339 -5.49 12.33 14.82
C PHE A 339 -6.82 13.07 14.95
N LEU A 340 -7.93 12.38 14.69
CA LEU A 340 -9.27 13.00 14.67
C LEU A 340 -10.20 12.29 15.65
N ASP A 341 -11.20 11.57 15.16
CA ASP A 341 -12.19 10.88 16.01
C ASP A 341 -12.70 9.57 15.39
N SER A 342 -13.35 8.74 16.24
CA SER A 342 -13.86 7.42 15.85
C SER A 342 -14.95 7.46 14.79
N ARG A 343 -15.84 8.49 14.81
CA ARG A 343 -16.97 8.56 13.87
C ARG A 343 -16.47 8.91 12.47
N THR A 344 -15.56 9.87 12.37
CA THR A 344 -14.93 10.24 11.10
C THR A 344 -14.05 9.09 10.57
N ALA A 345 -13.35 8.39 11.46
CA ALA A 345 -12.56 7.21 11.13
C ALA A 345 -13.42 6.10 10.50
N PHE A 346 -14.56 5.81 11.11
CA PHE A 346 -15.48 4.80 10.60
C PHE A 346 -16.09 5.20 9.26
N MET A 347 -16.56 6.45 9.12
CA MET A 347 -17.15 6.95 7.86
C MET A 347 -16.16 6.92 6.70
N ALA A 348 -14.95 7.40 6.91
CA ALA A 348 -13.89 7.38 5.88
C ALA A 348 -13.52 5.95 5.48
N HIS A 349 -13.46 5.04 6.46
CA HIS A 349 -13.19 3.63 6.21
C HIS A 349 -14.28 2.97 5.37
N VAL A 350 -15.56 3.15 5.76
CA VAL A 350 -16.70 2.60 5.01
C VAL A 350 -16.71 3.10 3.58
N ILE A 351 -16.48 4.40 3.36
CA ILE A 351 -16.43 4.97 2.01
C ILE A 351 -15.28 4.36 1.20
N SER A 352 -14.09 4.21 1.80
CA SER A 352 -12.94 3.60 1.12
C SER A 352 -13.21 2.16 0.71
N ILE A 353 -13.77 1.32 1.61
CA ILE A 353 -14.07 -0.08 1.29
C ILE A 353 -15.20 -0.23 0.27
N LEU A 354 -16.21 0.67 0.29
CA LEU A 354 -17.26 0.68 -0.73
C LEU A 354 -16.69 1.04 -2.11
N ILE A 355 -15.80 2.01 -2.20
CA ILE A 355 -15.11 2.33 -3.45
C ILE A 355 -14.27 1.14 -3.93
N CYS A 356 -13.51 0.50 -3.04
CA CYS A 356 -12.70 -0.67 -3.40
C CYS A 356 -13.55 -1.84 -3.87
N SER A 357 -14.72 -2.04 -3.27
CA SER A 357 -15.58 -3.20 -3.53
C SER A 357 -16.05 -3.30 -4.98
N ILE A 358 -16.17 -2.16 -5.69
CA ILE A 358 -16.59 -2.15 -7.10
C ILE A 358 -15.57 -2.82 -8.03
N ALA A 359 -14.30 -2.86 -7.61
CA ALA A 359 -13.23 -3.50 -8.36
C ALA A 359 -13.13 -5.01 -8.11
N LEU A 360 -13.82 -5.56 -7.10
CA LEU A 360 -13.63 -6.92 -6.60
C LEU A 360 -14.68 -7.89 -7.14
N ARG A 361 -14.31 -9.19 -7.20
CA ARG A 361 -15.20 -10.26 -7.62
C ARG A 361 -16.18 -10.69 -6.52
N THR A 362 -15.75 -10.64 -5.23
CA THR A 362 -16.55 -10.97 -4.05
C THR A 362 -16.74 -9.74 -3.16
N PRO A 363 -17.52 -8.73 -3.60
CA PRO A 363 -17.66 -7.48 -2.88
C PRO A 363 -18.28 -7.63 -1.49
N HIS A 364 -19.25 -8.55 -1.32
CA HIS A 364 -19.95 -8.74 -0.05
C HIS A 364 -19.01 -9.27 1.06
N GLU A 365 -18.22 -10.30 0.74
CA GLU A 365 -17.23 -10.87 1.66
C GLU A 365 -16.20 -9.83 2.05
N PHE A 366 -15.68 -9.10 1.07
CA PHE A 366 -14.71 -8.03 1.29
C PHE A 366 -15.26 -6.93 2.20
N ILE A 367 -16.46 -6.39 1.91
CA ILE A 367 -17.08 -5.33 2.72
C ILE A 367 -17.26 -5.80 4.16
N LEU A 368 -17.73 -7.03 4.37
CA LEU A 368 -17.98 -7.58 5.69
C LEU A 368 -16.69 -7.75 6.49
N LEU A 369 -15.66 -8.36 5.90
CA LEU A 369 -14.36 -8.56 6.53
C LEU A 369 -13.70 -7.21 6.87
N GLN A 370 -13.66 -6.28 5.93
CA GLN A 370 -13.01 -4.97 6.14
C GLN A 370 -13.76 -4.13 7.16
N THR A 371 -15.11 -4.15 7.17
CA THR A 371 -15.90 -3.39 8.14
C THR A 371 -15.62 -3.84 9.57
N VAL A 372 -15.63 -5.16 9.82
CA VAL A 372 -15.35 -5.71 11.16
C VAL A 372 -13.90 -5.43 11.58
N ALA A 373 -12.94 -5.63 10.69
CA ALA A 373 -11.55 -5.34 10.95
C ALA A 373 -11.29 -3.85 11.25
N GLY A 374 -11.95 -2.95 10.51
CA GLY A 374 -11.89 -1.52 10.77
C GLY A 374 -12.49 -1.12 12.12
N MET A 375 -13.62 -1.72 12.51
CA MET A 375 -14.19 -1.53 13.85
C MET A 375 -13.24 -2.03 14.93
N ALA A 376 -12.65 -3.22 14.77
CA ALA A 376 -11.66 -3.77 15.69
C ALA A 376 -10.46 -2.81 15.86
N GLY A 377 -9.98 -2.23 14.76
CA GLY A 377 -8.92 -1.23 14.77
C GLY A 377 -9.29 0.04 15.55
N ILE A 378 -10.50 0.58 15.34
CA ILE A 378 -11.00 1.76 16.06
C ILE A 378 -11.12 1.48 17.56
N TYR A 379 -11.71 0.35 17.95
CA TYR A 379 -11.93 0.01 19.37
C TYR A 379 -10.62 -0.28 20.10
N SER A 380 -9.67 -0.94 19.44
CA SER A 380 -8.37 -1.27 20.04
C SER A 380 -7.50 -0.04 20.34
N LEU A 381 -7.79 1.12 19.69
CA LEU A 381 -7.07 2.38 19.82
C LEU A 381 -7.87 3.45 20.59
N ARG A 382 -8.72 3.05 21.54
CA ARG A 382 -9.55 3.99 22.31
C ARG A 382 -8.71 5.06 23.02
N GLU A 383 -7.58 4.69 23.60
CA GLU A 383 -6.66 5.58 24.29
C GLU A 383 -5.21 5.21 23.91
N LEU A 384 -4.72 5.79 22.82
CA LEU A 384 -3.34 5.56 22.39
C LEU A 384 -2.38 6.39 23.24
N SER A 385 -1.77 5.75 24.23
CA SER A 385 -0.77 6.37 25.13
C SER A 385 0.62 5.70 25.05
N GLN A 386 0.70 4.50 24.50
CA GLN A 386 1.94 3.72 24.40
C GLN A 386 2.11 3.13 23.02
N ARG A 387 3.36 3.04 22.56
CA ARG A 387 3.72 2.42 21.26
C ARG A 387 3.30 0.95 21.15
N SER A 388 3.38 0.22 22.26
CA SER A 388 2.99 -1.20 22.35
C SER A 388 1.50 -1.45 22.03
N GLN A 389 0.65 -0.45 22.19
CA GLN A 389 -0.77 -0.58 21.87
C GLN A 389 -1.02 -0.78 20.37
N LEU A 390 -0.16 -0.26 19.49
CA LEU A 390 -0.27 -0.50 18.04
C LEU A 390 -0.01 -1.97 17.69
N LEU A 391 0.96 -2.61 18.34
CA LEU A 391 1.21 -4.04 18.17
C LEU A 391 -0.01 -4.86 18.62
N ARG A 392 -0.57 -4.54 19.78
CA ARG A 392 -1.80 -5.17 20.29
C ARG A 392 -2.97 -4.95 19.34
N SER A 393 -3.12 -3.75 18.77
CA SER A 393 -4.18 -3.43 17.81
C SER A 393 -4.02 -4.23 16.52
N ALA A 394 -2.81 -4.35 15.99
CA ALA A 394 -2.53 -5.18 14.82
C ALA A 394 -2.91 -6.65 15.06
N LEU A 395 -2.58 -7.19 16.26
CA LEU A 395 -2.97 -8.55 16.63
C LEU A 395 -4.50 -8.70 16.70
N ILE A 396 -5.22 -7.77 17.35
CA ILE A 396 -6.68 -7.80 17.47
C ILE A 396 -7.34 -7.76 16.07
N VAL A 397 -6.85 -6.91 15.18
CA VAL A 397 -7.35 -6.80 13.81
C VAL A 397 -7.09 -8.10 13.04
N THR A 398 -5.89 -8.68 13.14
CA THR A 398 -5.57 -9.96 12.49
C THR A 398 -6.44 -11.09 13.01
N CYS A 399 -6.64 -11.19 14.32
CA CYS A 399 -7.55 -12.17 14.91
C CYS A 399 -9.00 -11.97 14.44
N SER A 400 -9.45 -10.72 14.29
CA SER A 400 -10.80 -10.44 13.79
C SER A 400 -11.01 -10.92 12.35
N TYR A 401 -10.00 -10.75 11.47
CA TYR A 401 -10.04 -11.32 10.12
C TYR A 401 -10.11 -12.84 10.14
N VAL A 402 -9.22 -13.47 10.89
CA VAL A 402 -9.13 -14.95 10.97
C VAL A 402 -10.42 -15.55 11.49
N ILE A 403 -10.95 -15.03 12.60
CA ILE A 403 -12.19 -15.54 13.22
C ILE A 403 -13.39 -15.35 12.30
N LEU A 404 -13.54 -14.15 11.71
CA LEU A 404 -14.68 -13.86 10.85
C LEU A 404 -14.61 -14.67 9.55
N TYR A 405 -13.42 -14.79 8.94
CA TYR A 405 -13.26 -15.60 7.74
C TYR A 405 -13.49 -17.07 8.00
N LEU A 406 -13.02 -17.59 9.14
CA LEU A 406 -13.32 -18.96 9.57
C LEU A 406 -14.84 -19.19 9.70
N ALA A 407 -15.55 -18.22 10.30
CA ALA A 407 -17.00 -18.31 10.41
C ALA A 407 -17.69 -18.34 9.03
N LEU A 408 -17.25 -17.51 8.09
CA LEU A 408 -17.76 -17.50 6.71
C LEU A 408 -17.43 -18.80 5.97
N ASP A 409 -16.20 -19.30 6.11
CA ASP A 409 -15.77 -20.57 5.52
C ASP A 409 -16.63 -21.75 6.06
N LEU A 410 -16.86 -21.81 7.36
CA LEU A 410 -17.70 -22.85 7.98
C LEU A 410 -19.17 -22.79 7.53
N ILE A 411 -19.68 -21.60 7.21
CA ILE A 411 -21.04 -21.43 6.66
C ILE A 411 -21.14 -21.98 5.23
N HIS A 412 -20.07 -21.84 4.43
CA HIS A 412 -20.08 -22.19 3.00
C HIS A 412 -19.53 -23.60 2.70
N VAL A 413 -18.69 -24.14 3.59
CA VAL A 413 -17.95 -25.39 3.35
C VAL A 413 -18.38 -26.45 4.35
N ASN A 414 -18.98 -27.55 3.86
CA ASN A 414 -19.46 -28.66 4.71
C ASN A 414 -18.32 -29.57 5.21
N ASN A 415 -17.06 -29.33 4.84
CA ASN A 415 -15.93 -30.18 5.23
C ASN A 415 -14.71 -29.34 5.58
N VAL A 416 -14.21 -29.49 6.81
CA VAL A 416 -13.05 -28.75 7.36
C VAL A 416 -11.77 -28.94 6.53
N ALA A 417 -11.62 -30.07 5.83
CA ALA A 417 -10.46 -30.35 4.98
C ALA A 417 -10.38 -29.47 3.71
N GLN A 418 -11.44 -28.72 3.40
CA GLN A 418 -11.51 -27.84 2.21
C GLN A 418 -11.30 -26.34 2.56
N LEU A 419 -10.87 -26.03 3.78
CA LEU A 419 -10.59 -24.66 4.21
C LEU A 419 -9.44 -24.06 3.39
N SER A 420 -9.62 -22.81 2.95
CA SER A 420 -8.64 -22.10 2.12
C SER A 420 -7.46 -21.56 2.94
N THR A 421 -6.40 -22.35 3.10
CA THR A 421 -5.20 -21.96 3.86
C THR A 421 -4.55 -20.64 3.35
N HIS A 422 -4.68 -20.37 2.07
CA HIS A 422 -4.09 -19.20 1.43
C HIS A 422 -4.64 -17.87 1.98
N MET A 423 -5.93 -17.81 2.32
CA MET A 423 -6.54 -16.58 2.87
C MET A 423 -5.99 -16.23 4.26
N TYR A 424 -5.75 -17.22 5.11
CA TYR A 424 -5.19 -17.01 6.45
C TYR A 424 -3.76 -16.44 6.38
N ILE A 425 -2.96 -16.88 5.41
CA ILE A 425 -1.62 -16.32 5.15
C ILE A 425 -1.73 -14.83 4.77
N ASN A 426 -2.69 -14.46 3.91
CA ASN A 426 -2.92 -13.07 3.52
C ASN A 426 -3.26 -12.19 4.74
N PHE A 427 -4.07 -12.69 5.68
CA PHE A 427 -4.41 -11.95 6.91
C PHE A 427 -3.23 -11.79 7.85
N ILE A 428 -2.33 -12.78 7.94
CA ILE A 428 -1.10 -12.65 8.73
C ILE A 428 -0.19 -11.58 8.11
N ILE A 429 0.00 -11.59 6.79
CA ILE A 429 0.78 -10.56 6.09
C ILE A 429 0.15 -9.17 6.29
N ASN A 430 -1.18 -9.06 6.19
CA ASN A 430 -1.92 -7.84 6.49
C ASN A 430 -1.61 -7.31 7.90
N GLY A 431 -1.64 -8.21 8.90
CA GLY A 431 -1.32 -7.87 10.28
C GLY A 431 0.11 -7.34 10.46
N ILE A 432 1.08 -7.93 9.76
CA ILE A 432 2.47 -7.44 9.75
C ILE A 432 2.53 -6.05 9.11
N LEU A 433 1.83 -5.85 8.00
CA LEU A 433 1.79 -4.55 7.32
C LEU A 433 1.09 -3.46 8.16
N LEU A 434 0.14 -3.83 9.04
CA LEU A 434 -0.45 -2.87 9.98
C LEU A 434 0.58 -2.26 10.95
N LEU A 435 1.69 -2.93 11.24
CA LEU A 435 2.76 -2.38 12.08
C LEU A 435 3.43 -1.16 11.44
N PHE A 436 3.39 -1.04 10.10
CA PHE A 436 3.87 0.14 9.40
C PHE A 436 3.03 1.39 9.67
N THR A 437 1.86 1.26 10.32
CA THR A 437 1.11 2.42 10.83
C THR A 437 2.00 3.30 11.71
N TYR A 438 2.90 2.71 12.52
CA TYR A 438 3.72 3.47 13.44
C TYR A 438 4.71 4.43 12.75
N PRO A 439 5.62 4.00 11.86
CA PRO A 439 6.49 4.94 11.14
C PRO A 439 5.69 5.92 10.27
N LEU A 440 4.55 5.49 9.73
CA LEU A 440 3.69 6.36 8.94
C LEU A 440 3.07 7.50 9.77
N LEU A 441 2.70 7.24 11.04
CA LEU A 441 2.22 8.29 11.96
C LEU A 441 3.22 9.42 12.10
N PHE A 442 4.51 9.11 12.29
CA PHE A 442 5.56 10.13 12.42
C PHE A 442 5.66 11.00 11.15
N ILE A 443 5.58 10.37 9.97
CA ILE A 443 5.61 11.09 8.69
C ILE A 443 4.40 12.00 8.56
N LEU A 444 3.21 11.52 8.93
CA LEU A 444 1.96 12.28 8.86
C LEU A 444 1.93 13.44 9.85
N GLU A 445 2.42 13.24 11.08
CA GLU A 445 2.57 14.33 12.07
C GLU A 445 3.43 15.46 11.53
N LYS A 446 4.58 15.12 10.96
CA LYS A 446 5.52 16.11 10.42
C LYS A 446 4.96 16.82 9.18
N THR A 447 4.25 16.10 8.32
CA THR A 447 3.75 16.64 7.04
C THR A 447 2.51 17.51 7.23
N PHE A 448 1.57 17.10 8.10
CA PHE A 448 0.29 17.79 8.28
C PHE A 448 0.24 18.66 9.52
N GLY A 449 1.28 18.65 10.36
CA GLY A 449 1.36 19.43 11.60
C GLY A 449 0.42 18.92 12.69
N PHE A 450 0.04 17.66 12.65
CA PHE A 450 -0.71 17.02 13.73
C PHE A 450 0.22 16.68 14.90
N THR A 451 -0.38 16.46 16.06
CA THR A 451 0.34 15.98 17.24
C THR A 451 -0.50 14.87 17.87
N SER A 452 0.02 13.65 17.86
CA SER A 452 -0.66 12.52 18.48
C SER A 452 -0.49 12.51 20.01
N ASN A 453 -1.36 11.77 20.68
CA ASN A 453 -1.20 11.58 22.14
C ASN A 453 0.13 10.86 22.49
N VAL A 454 0.68 10.02 21.58
CA VAL A 454 1.98 9.39 21.79
C VAL A 454 3.08 10.44 21.87
N THR A 455 3.12 11.37 20.93
CA THR A 455 4.07 12.49 20.92
C THR A 455 3.92 13.34 22.19
N LEU A 456 2.69 13.61 22.63
CA LEU A 456 2.44 14.35 23.87
C LEU A 456 2.95 13.60 25.10
N VAL A 457 2.77 12.28 25.18
CA VAL A 457 3.30 11.44 26.27
C VAL A 457 4.83 11.42 26.26
N GLU A 458 5.45 11.33 25.09
CA GLU A 458 6.92 11.40 24.96
C GLU A 458 7.47 12.75 25.40
N LEU A 459 6.80 13.84 25.04
CA LEU A 459 7.16 15.19 25.49
C LEU A 459 6.95 15.36 27.01
N SER A 460 5.94 14.71 27.60
CA SER A 460 5.69 14.76 29.04
C SER A 460 6.67 13.95 29.88
N ASN A 461 7.61 13.25 29.25
CA ASN A 461 8.64 12.50 29.98
C ASN A 461 9.64 13.48 30.59
N ILE A 462 9.74 13.47 31.91
CA ILE A 462 10.66 14.31 32.69
C ILE A 462 12.14 14.06 32.36
N ASN A 463 12.48 12.89 31.82
CA ASN A 463 13.82 12.55 31.36
C ASN A 463 14.13 13.11 29.96
N ASN A 464 13.18 13.80 29.30
CA ASN A 464 13.43 14.51 28.06
C ASN A 464 14.52 15.58 28.28
N LYS A 465 15.38 15.76 27.28
CA LYS A 465 16.54 16.64 27.34
C LYS A 465 16.19 18.05 27.85
N LEU A 466 15.11 18.66 27.30
CA LEU A 466 14.71 20.01 27.68
C LEU A 466 14.13 20.07 29.10
N MET A 467 13.35 19.06 29.50
CA MET A 467 12.82 18.99 30.87
C MET A 467 13.93 18.78 31.91
N ARG A 468 14.93 17.96 31.60
CA ARG A 468 16.09 17.78 32.46
C ARG A 468 16.90 19.06 32.58
N GLU A 469 17.17 19.76 31.47
CA GLU A 469 17.85 21.07 31.47
C GLU A 469 17.07 22.10 32.31
N MET A 470 15.73 22.13 32.18
CA MET A 470 14.88 22.99 32.99
C MET A 470 14.95 22.65 34.47
N SER A 471 15.01 21.39 34.85
CA SER A 471 15.13 20.97 36.25
C SER A 471 16.49 21.36 36.89
N GLU A 472 17.54 21.50 36.11
CA GLU A 472 18.88 21.89 36.52
C GLU A 472 19.00 23.45 36.61
N VAL A 473 18.49 24.17 35.60
CA VAL A 473 18.68 25.62 35.44
C VAL A 473 17.64 26.41 36.20
N ALA A 474 16.37 25.97 36.22
CA ALA A 474 15.24 26.65 36.85
C ALA A 474 14.38 25.65 37.66
N PRO A 475 14.89 25.09 38.75
CA PRO A 475 14.24 24.01 39.51
C PRO A 475 12.89 24.42 40.09
N GLY A 476 12.73 25.65 40.49
CA GLY A 476 11.44 26.18 40.99
C GLY A 476 10.37 26.23 39.92
N THR A 477 10.73 26.70 38.70
CA THR A 477 9.83 26.72 37.55
C THR A 477 9.48 25.30 37.12
N PHE A 478 10.44 24.34 37.15
CA PHE A 478 10.19 22.94 36.84
C PHE A 478 9.15 22.33 37.81
N GLN A 479 9.30 22.57 39.13
CA GLN A 479 8.35 22.08 40.14
C GLN A 479 6.95 22.73 39.98
N HIS A 480 6.88 24.04 39.73
CA HIS A 480 5.66 24.72 39.41
C HIS A 480 4.94 24.10 38.20
N SER A 481 5.67 23.91 37.09
CA SER A 481 5.13 23.31 35.86
C SER A 481 4.60 21.90 36.07
N LEU A 482 5.26 21.06 36.90
CA LEU A 482 4.77 19.72 37.25
C LEU A 482 3.49 19.75 38.07
N GLN A 483 3.39 20.65 39.08
CA GLN A 483 2.19 20.79 39.88
C GLN A 483 1.03 21.29 39.02
N LEU A 484 1.31 22.24 38.16
CA LEU A 484 0.33 22.83 37.26
C LEU A 484 -0.15 21.77 36.24
N ALA A 485 0.75 20.91 35.71
CA ALA A 485 0.40 19.85 34.83
C ALA A 485 -0.61 18.86 35.43
N ASN A 486 -0.47 18.55 36.73
CA ASN A 486 -1.41 17.66 37.42
C ASN A 486 -2.76 18.37 37.68
N LEU A 487 -2.74 19.64 38.07
CA LEU A 487 -3.92 20.43 38.34
C LEU A 487 -4.77 20.60 37.06
N THR A 488 -4.11 21.01 35.99
CA THR A 488 -4.75 21.24 34.69
C THR A 488 -5.29 19.97 34.03
N ALA A 489 -4.57 18.84 34.15
CA ALA A 489 -5.04 17.56 33.65
C ALA A 489 -6.30 17.05 34.34
N ALA A 490 -6.40 17.26 35.69
CA ALA A 490 -7.61 16.93 36.44
C ALA A 490 -8.82 17.76 35.98
N ALA A 491 -8.62 19.06 35.79
CA ALA A 491 -9.67 19.98 35.33
C ALA A 491 -10.12 19.64 33.89
N ALA A 492 -9.16 19.34 32.98
CA ALA A 492 -9.46 18.96 31.61
C ALA A 492 -10.30 17.67 31.53
N ASN A 493 -9.95 16.66 32.32
CA ASN A 493 -10.74 15.42 32.40
C ASN A 493 -12.19 15.68 32.84
N SER A 494 -12.41 16.59 33.76
CA SER A 494 -13.76 16.87 34.29
C SER A 494 -14.71 17.54 33.29
N ILE A 495 -14.17 18.25 32.30
CA ILE A 495 -14.96 18.92 31.24
C ILE A 495 -14.82 18.24 29.85
N GLY A 496 -14.18 17.06 29.79
CA GLY A 496 -13.99 16.32 28.53
C GLY A 496 -13.03 16.99 27.54
N ALA A 497 -12.10 17.84 28.03
CA ALA A 497 -11.01 18.40 27.27
C ALA A 497 -9.79 17.40 27.19
N ASN A 498 -8.83 17.65 26.33
CA ASN A 498 -7.66 16.79 26.19
C ASN A 498 -6.68 16.97 27.36
N SER A 499 -6.79 16.07 28.34
CA SER A 499 -5.96 16.12 29.56
C SER A 499 -4.48 15.92 29.31
N GLN A 500 -4.10 15.09 28.32
CA GLN A 500 -2.70 14.88 27.95
C GLN A 500 -2.11 16.11 27.28
N LEU A 501 -2.88 16.80 26.44
CA LEU A 501 -2.44 18.01 25.75
C LEU A 501 -2.21 19.15 26.79
N VAL A 502 -3.15 19.39 27.68
CA VAL A 502 -2.99 20.45 28.66
C VAL A 502 -1.87 20.12 29.66
N ARG A 503 -1.75 18.87 30.08
CA ARG A 503 -0.64 18.41 30.93
C ARG A 503 0.72 18.72 30.28
N THR A 504 0.88 18.36 29.02
CA THR A 504 2.12 18.62 28.27
C THR A 504 2.32 20.11 28.08
N GLY A 505 1.28 20.85 27.69
CA GLY A 505 1.34 22.31 27.56
C GLY A 505 1.78 23.00 28.87
N ALA A 506 1.25 22.56 30.01
CA ALA A 506 1.63 23.07 31.33
C ALA A 506 3.10 22.79 31.68
N MET A 507 3.65 21.67 31.25
CA MET A 507 5.09 21.35 31.48
C MET A 507 6.02 22.29 30.72
N TYR A 508 5.58 22.85 29.59
CA TYR A 508 6.43 23.65 28.69
C TYR A 508 6.11 25.14 28.67
N HIS A 509 4.99 25.60 29.31
CA HIS A 509 4.53 26.96 29.15
C HIS A 509 5.56 28.02 29.58
N ASP A 510 6.35 27.71 30.58
CA ASP A 510 7.30 28.60 31.25
C ASP A 510 8.80 28.28 30.93
N ILE A 511 9.11 27.51 29.89
CA ILE A 511 10.51 27.15 29.56
C ILE A 511 11.39 28.39 29.34
N GLY A 512 10.83 29.52 28.93
CA GLY A 512 11.57 30.76 28.73
C GLY A 512 12.19 31.34 29.97
N LYS A 513 11.68 31.03 31.18
CA LYS A 513 12.25 31.43 32.44
C LYS A 513 13.66 30.89 32.68
N MET A 514 14.07 29.80 31.94
CA MET A 514 15.42 29.27 31.95
C MET A 514 16.47 30.28 31.48
N MET A 515 16.09 31.30 30.72
CA MET A 515 17.04 32.29 30.21
C MET A 515 17.49 33.27 31.30
N ASN A 516 16.60 33.58 32.28
CA ASN A 516 16.86 34.49 33.38
C ASN A 516 16.20 34.00 34.69
N PRO A 517 16.55 32.82 35.21
CA PRO A 517 15.81 32.16 36.26
C PRO A 517 15.73 32.97 37.56
N ALA A 518 16.78 33.70 37.93
CA ALA A 518 16.85 34.49 39.16
C ALA A 518 15.82 35.64 39.25
N PHE A 519 15.23 36.07 38.11
CA PHE A 519 14.19 37.09 38.08
C PHE A 519 12.81 36.55 38.42
N PHE A 520 12.63 35.25 38.53
CA PHE A 520 11.35 34.62 38.87
C PHE A 520 11.37 34.10 40.29
N THR A 521 10.37 34.51 41.09
CA THR A 521 10.31 34.30 42.55
C THR A 521 10.50 32.85 42.98
N GLU A 522 10.01 31.92 42.20
CA GLU A 522 10.14 30.46 42.44
C GLU A 522 11.55 29.93 42.35
N ASN A 523 12.46 30.64 41.66
CA ASN A 523 13.88 30.29 41.53
C ASN A 523 14.83 31.17 42.32
N GLN A 524 14.32 32.22 43.02
CA GLN A 524 15.15 33.13 43.78
C GLN A 524 15.76 32.47 45.01
N SER A 525 17.03 32.73 45.24
CA SER A 525 17.76 32.35 46.45
C SER A 525 18.56 33.57 46.91
N GLY A 526 18.04 34.31 47.91
CA GLY A 526 18.73 35.46 48.49
C GLY A 526 18.30 36.82 47.94
N VAL A 527 19.17 37.51 47.20
CA VAL A 527 18.89 38.91 46.74
C VAL A 527 17.95 38.89 45.52
N ASN A 528 16.88 39.71 45.57
CA ASN A 528 15.98 39.90 44.46
C ASN A 528 16.62 40.83 43.40
N PRO A 529 16.94 40.38 42.18
CA PRO A 529 17.60 41.19 41.16
C PRO A 529 16.71 42.35 40.64
N HIS A 530 15.39 42.31 40.86
CA HIS A 530 14.48 43.39 40.50
C HIS A 530 14.71 44.67 41.34
N ASN A 531 15.32 44.54 42.52
CA ASN A 531 15.58 45.71 43.41
C ASN A 531 16.57 46.72 42.80
N GLN A 532 17.33 46.31 41.79
CA GLN A 532 18.33 47.16 41.07
C GLN A 532 17.78 47.73 39.76
N LEU A 533 16.53 47.44 39.40
CA LEU A 533 15.92 47.81 38.11
C LEU A 533 14.68 48.67 38.32
N SER A 534 14.38 49.51 37.31
CA SER A 534 13.07 50.18 37.28
C SER A 534 11.94 49.17 37.09
N TYR A 535 10.73 49.51 37.55
CA TYR A 535 9.57 48.64 37.35
C TYR A 535 9.28 48.37 35.88
N LYS A 536 9.55 49.31 34.98
CA LYS A 536 9.42 49.12 33.53
C LYS A 536 10.43 48.09 33.00
N GLN A 537 11.70 48.16 33.44
CA GLN A 537 12.71 47.17 33.06
C GLN A 537 12.38 45.77 33.61
N SER A 538 11.96 45.72 34.85
CA SER A 538 11.53 44.48 35.51
C SER A 538 10.32 43.85 34.80
N ALA A 539 9.32 44.63 34.42
CA ALA A 539 8.17 44.18 33.65
C ALA A 539 8.61 43.58 32.30
N GLN A 540 9.55 44.25 31.59
CA GLN A 540 10.02 43.78 30.28
C GLN A 540 10.77 42.46 30.40
N ILE A 541 11.60 42.23 31.43
CA ILE A 541 12.29 40.95 31.66
C ILE A 541 11.25 39.85 31.91
N VAL A 542 10.23 40.13 32.72
CA VAL A 542 9.18 39.13 32.99
C VAL A 542 8.36 38.83 31.73
N ILE A 543 7.99 39.85 30.93
CA ILE A 543 7.26 39.66 29.67
C ILE A 543 8.07 38.83 28.67
N ASN A 544 9.37 39.09 28.63
CA ASN A 544 10.25 38.43 27.63
C ASN A 544 10.38 36.92 27.78
N HIS A 545 10.01 36.31 28.94
CA HIS A 545 10.03 34.84 29.06
C HIS A 545 9.13 34.15 28.01
N VAL A 546 8.04 34.81 27.59
CA VAL A 546 7.18 34.26 26.52
C VAL A 546 7.93 34.16 25.18
N THR A 547 8.61 35.26 24.80
CA THR A 547 9.39 35.29 23.54
C THR A 547 10.63 34.40 23.59
N ASP A 548 11.28 34.34 24.74
CA ASP A 548 12.44 33.45 24.95
C ASP A 548 12.00 31.97 25.00
N GLY A 549 10.85 31.68 25.59
CA GLY A 549 10.21 30.39 25.54
C GLY A 549 9.91 29.93 24.11
N MET A 550 9.43 30.85 23.26
CA MET A 550 9.22 30.57 21.84
C MET A 550 10.52 30.24 21.10
N LYS A 551 11.60 30.99 21.36
CA LYS A 551 12.93 30.69 20.77
C LYS A 551 13.45 29.31 21.17
N LEU A 552 13.29 28.94 22.45
CA LEU A 552 13.65 27.62 22.95
C LEU A 552 12.76 26.53 22.30
N ALA A 553 11.46 26.78 22.20
CA ALA A 553 10.53 25.87 21.55
C ALA A 553 10.87 25.62 20.07
N ASP A 554 11.36 26.65 19.36
CA ASP A 554 11.85 26.53 17.99
C ASP A 554 13.15 25.73 17.94
N LYS A 555 14.12 26.03 18.83
CA LYS A 555 15.41 25.31 18.93
C LYS A 555 15.22 23.81 19.17
N TYR A 556 14.23 23.43 20.01
CA TYR A 556 13.93 22.02 20.33
C TYR A 556 12.84 21.41 19.45
N ASN A 557 12.41 22.10 18.38
CA ASN A 557 11.39 21.66 17.43
C ASN A 557 10.08 21.18 18.11
N LEU A 558 9.62 21.90 19.12
CA LEU A 558 8.36 21.56 19.77
C LEU A 558 7.17 21.73 18.82
N PRO A 559 6.14 20.87 18.92
CA PRO A 559 4.93 20.97 18.11
C PRO A 559 4.25 22.34 18.29
N LYS A 560 3.58 22.81 17.23
CA LYS A 560 2.86 24.09 17.24
C LYS A 560 1.87 24.19 18.41
N VAL A 561 1.13 23.10 18.67
CA VAL A 561 0.14 23.08 19.77
C VAL A 561 0.78 23.31 21.14
N ILE A 562 2.05 22.96 21.35
CA ILE A 562 2.77 23.25 22.61
C ILE A 562 3.28 24.71 22.61
N LYS A 563 3.77 25.20 21.47
CA LYS A 563 4.14 26.62 21.31
C LYS A 563 2.98 27.54 21.56
N ASP A 564 1.77 27.16 21.17
CA ASP A 564 0.54 27.93 21.44
C ASP A 564 0.30 28.10 22.93
N PHE A 565 0.60 27.12 23.81
CA PHE A 565 0.52 27.27 25.26
C PHE A 565 1.53 28.30 25.80
N ILE A 566 2.77 28.29 25.27
CA ILE A 566 3.78 29.27 25.65
C ILE A 566 3.33 30.71 25.34
N CYS A 567 2.70 30.91 24.17
CA CYS A 567 2.22 32.24 23.78
C CYS A 567 0.98 32.71 24.56
N THR A 568 0.07 31.78 24.93
CA THR A 568 -1.28 32.12 25.35
C THR A 568 -1.49 32.11 26.86
N HIS A 569 -0.58 31.52 27.67
CA HIS A 569 -0.84 31.29 29.09
C HIS A 569 -1.05 32.56 29.88
N HIS A 570 -0.44 33.69 29.47
CA HIS A 570 -0.73 35.03 30.02
C HIS A 570 -1.65 35.87 29.13
N GLY A 571 -1.97 35.42 27.93
CA GLY A 571 -2.79 36.16 26.98
C GLY A 571 -2.24 37.55 26.70
N ARG A 572 -3.13 38.55 26.68
CA ARG A 572 -2.80 39.98 26.62
C ARG A 572 -2.93 40.64 27.97
N GLY A 573 -2.62 39.93 29.05
CA GLY A 573 -2.65 40.43 30.39
C GLY A 573 -1.61 41.50 30.66
N LEU A 574 -1.79 42.22 31.78
CA LEU A 574 -0.83 43.17 32.31
C LEU A 574 0.03 42.53 33.39
N THR A 575 1.30 42.89 33.46
CA THR A 575 2.16 42.64 34.63
C THR A 575 1.72 43.58 35.77
N LYS A 576 0.54 43.26 36.38
CA LYS A 576 -0.21 44.17 37.28
C LYS A 576 0.65 44.71 38.41
N TYR A 577 1.51 43.92 39.03
CA TYR A 577 2.41 44.35 40.09
C TYR A 577 3.31 45.50 39.64
N PHE A 578 4.03 45.32 38.56
CA PHE A 578 4.96 46.32 38.02
C PHE A 578 4.23 47.55 37.48
N TYR A 579 3.09 47.35 36.84
CA TYR A 579 2.26 48.45 36.33
C TYR A 579 1.73 49.34 37.47
N ILE A 580 1.16 48.75 38.51
CA ILE A 580 0.61 49.48 39.65
C ILE A 580 1.74 50.17 40.45
N SER A 581 2.86 49.48 40.67
CA SER A 581 4.02 50.07 41.36
C SER A 581 4.63 51.24 40.57
N TYR A 582 4.74 51.11 39.24
CA TYR A 582 5.18 52.21 38.39
C TYR A 582 4.22 53.40 38.42
N GLN A 583 2.90 53.13 38.42
CA GLN A 583 1.87 54.18 38.52
C GLN A 583 1.92 54.90 39.86
N ASN A 584 2.19 54.21 40.95
CA ASN A 584 2.34 54.81 42.29
C ASN A 584 3.61 55.68 42.40
N GLU A 585 4.69 55.36 41.67
CA GLU A 585 5.90 56.19 41.61
C GLU A 585 5.74 57.43 40.74
N HIS A 586 4.80 57.42 39.76
CA HIS A 586 4.60 58.48 38.78
C HIS A 586 3.13 58.99 38.82
N PRO A 587 2.69 59.53 39.93
CA PRO A 587 1.30 60.01 40.10
C PRO A 587 1.00 61.17 39.15
N GLY A 588 -0.03 61.04 38.33
CA GLY A 588 -0.46 62.05 37.36
C GLY A 588 0.16 61.99 35.96
N GLU A 589 1.11 61.07 35.70
CA GLU A 589 1.63 60.82 34.35
C GLU A 589 0.74 59.87 33.56
N GLU A 590 0.61 60.10 32.26
CA GLU A 590 -0.05 59.16 31.35
C GLU A 590 0.90 57.99 31.04
N ILE A 591 0.58 56.83 31.56
CA ILE A 591 1.42 55.65 31.46
C ILE A 591 1.01 54.83 30.24
N ASP A 592 2.00 54.51 29.39
CA ASP A 592 1.81 53.52 28.29
C ASP A 592 1.57 52.11 28.85
N LYS A 593 0.32 51.69 28.86
CA LYS A 593 -0.11 50.35 29.33
C LYS A 593 0.46 49.21 28.47
N GLU A 594 0.74 49.45 27.19
CA GLU A 594 1.27 48.42 26.28
C GLU A 594 2.68 48.01 26.68
N ALA A 595 3.47 48.90 27.33
CA ALA A 595 4.80 48.57 27.85
C ALA A 595 4.78 47.51 28.99
N PHE A 596 3.63 47.31 29.63
CA PHE A 596 3.43 46.35 30.71
C PHE A 596 2.55 45.16 30.32
N ARG A 597 2.22 45.03 29.03
CA ARG A 597 1.30 44.02 28.52
C ARG A 597 2.05 42.87 27.87
N TYR A 598 1.59 41.65 28.12
CA TYR A 598 2.05 40.47 27.42
C TYR A 598 1.65 40.51 25.96
N PRO A 599 2.47 39.93 25.05
CA PRO A 599 2.22 40.00 23.60
C PRO A 599 0.97 39.25 23.13
N GLY A 600 0.50 38.26 23.90
CA GLY A 600 -0.63 37.43 23.53
C GLY A 600 -0.28 36.43 22.45
N PRO A 601 -1.26 35.82 21.79
CA PRO A 601 -2.71 36.05 21.85
C PRO A 601 -3.40 35.52 23.13
N ASN A 602 -4.67 35.87 23.31
CA ASN A 602 -5.51 35.25 24.36
C ASN A 602 -5.76 33.77 24.03
N PRO A 603 -6.06 32.93 25.04
CA PRO A 603 -6.45 31.53 24.84
C PRO A 603 -7.60 31.38 23.83
N PHE A 604 -7.45 30.43 22.92
CA PHE A 604 -8.45 30.14 21.90
C PHE A 604 -8.89 28.65 21.90
N THR A 605 -8.35 27.82 22.79
CA THR A 605 -8.84 26.47 23.07
C THR A 605 -9.20 26.28 24.53
N LYS A 606 -10.02 25.26 24.84
CA LYS A 606 -10.37 24.92 26.23
C LYS A 606 -9.14 24.61 27.08
N GLU A 607 -8.20 23.87 26.50
CA GLU A 607 -6.98 23.46 27.16
C GLU A 607 -6.11 24.66 27.55
N GLN A 608 -5.95 25.63 26.66
CA GLN A 608 -5.22 26.87 26.92
C GLN A 608 -5.91 27.69 28.00
N ALA A 609 -7.26 27.82 27.97
CA ALA A 609 -8.02 28.52 28.98
C ALA A 609 -7.86 27.89 30.37
N ILE A 610 -7.87 26.53 30.44
CA ILE A 610 -7.63 25.82 31.71
C ILE A 610 -6.22 26.13 32.24
N LEU A 611 -5.20 26.17 31.40
CA LEU A 611 -3.84 26.52 31.81
C LEU A 611 -3.76 27.95 32.33
N THR A 612 -4.33 28.92 31.60
CA THR A 612 -4.32 30.34 31.99
C THR A 612 -5.01 30.55 33.35
N MET A 613 -6.15 29.88 33.58
CA MET A 613 -6.83 29.90 34.88
C MET A 613 -5.99 29.27 35.98
N ALA A 614 -5.41 28.07 35.70
CA ALA A 614 -4.64 27.33 36.69
C ALA A 614 -3.34 28.03 37.10
N ASP A 615 -2.61 28.59 36.14
CA ASP A 615 -1.36 29.28 36.37
C ASP A 615 -1.57 30.51 37.31
N SER A 616 -2.56 31.33 36.99
CA SER A 616 -2.89 32.52 37.85
C SER A 616 -3.38 32.12 39.24
N VAL A 617 -4.16 31.06 39.35
CA VAL A 617 -4.67 30.57 40.61
C VAL A 617 -3.55 29.91 41.45
N GLU A 618 -2.68 29.12 40.85
CA GLU A 618 -1.58 28.48 41.58
C GLU A 618 -0.58 29.51 42.06
N ALA A 619 -0.17 30.45 41.20
CA ALA A 619 0.76 31.51 41.57
C ALA A 619 0.22 32.36 42.74
N ALA A 620 -1.04 32.76 42.69
CA ALA A 620 -1.65 33.54 43.75
C ALA A 620 -1.88 32.73 45.05
N SER A 621 -2.13 31.45 44.95
CA SER A 621 -2.33 30.57 46.11
C SER A 621 -1.13 30.50 47.03
N ARG A 622 0.09 30.63 46.49
CA ARG A 622 1.36 30.66 47.26
C ARG A 622 1.46 31.88 48.20
N SER A 623 0.71 32.93 47.92
CA SER A 623 0.73 34.15 48.70
C SER A 623 -0.42 34.21 49.76
N LEU A 624 -1.20 33.14 49.92
CA LEU A 624 -2.24 33.07 50.93
C LEU A 624 -1.62 32.98 52.32
N PRO A 625 -2.09 33.80 53.29
CA PRO A 625 -1.61 33.76 54.67
C PRO A 625 -2.04 32.45 55.38
N GLU A 626 -3.22 31.92 55.01
CA GLU A 626 -3.77 30.68 55.56
C GLU A 626 -4.47 29.88 54.44
N TYR A 627 -4.29 28.58 54.46
CA TYR A 627 -4.88 27.65 53.45
C TYR A 627 -6.20 27.06 53.97
N THR A 628 -7.14 27.94 54.36
CA THR A 628 -8.50 27.52 54.74
C THR A 628 -9.35 27.26 53.48
N GLU A 629 -10.41 26.47 53.63
CA GLU A 629 -11.35 26.20 52.55
C GLU A 629 -11.97 27.47 51.98
N GLU A 630 -12.28 28.41 52.86
CA GLU A 630 -12.85 29.70 52.50
C GLU A 630 -11.85 30.59 51.74
N SER A 631 -10.61 30.69 52.23
CA SER A 631 -9.58 31.50 51.57
C SER A 631 -9.24 31.00 50.18
N ILE A 632 -9.11 29.66 50.01
CA ILE A 632 -8.89 29.03 48.72
C ILE A 632 -10.09 29.25 47.78
N SER A 633 -11.32 29.06 48.29
CA SER A 633 -12.52 29.25 47.47
C SER A 633 -12.64 30.68 46.96
N ASN A 634 -12.47 31.66 47.84
CA ASN A 634 -12.55 33.09 47.51
C ASN A 634 -11.44 33.48 46.51
N LEU A 635 -10.23 32.95 46.67
CA LEU A 635 -9.13 33.20 45.75
C LEU A 635 -9.44 32.70 44.36
N VAL A 636 -9.86 31.41 44.22
CA VAL A 636 -10.18 30.78 42.91
C VAL A 636 -11.30 31.56 42.22
N ASP A 637 -12.38 31.89 42.95
CA ASP A 637 -13.50 32.65 42.38
C ASP A 637 -13.06 34.03 41.90
N LYS A 638 -12.38 34.79 42.76
CA LYS A 638 -11.90 36.13 42.45
C LYS A 638 -11.03 36.20 41.19
N ILE A 639 -10.08 35.29 41.07
CA ILE A 639 -9.13 35.29 39.95
C ILE A 639 -9.83 34.92 38.65
N ILE A 640 -10.57 33.82 38.66
CA ILE A 640 -11.18 33.30 37.41
C ILE A 640 -12.30 34.26 36.96
N ASP A 641 -13.11 34.83 37.89
CA ASP A 641 -14.15 35.80 37.52
C ASP A 641 -13.54 37.07 36.92
N ALA A 642 -12.42 37.53 37.47
CA ALA A 642 -11.70 38.68 36.92
C ALA A 642 -11.19 38.39 35.49
N GLN A 643 -10.64 37.21 35.23
CA GLN A 643 -10.20 36.81 33.87
C GLN A 643 -11.38 36.72 32.87
N VAL A 644 -12.53 36.24 33.33
CA VAL A 644 -13.77 36.21 32.53
C VAL A 644 -14.25 37.62 32.21
N GLN A 645 -14.27 38.52 33.20
CA GLN A 645 -14.68 39.93 33.04
C GLN A 645 -13.72 40.70 32.14
N GLU A 646 -12.42 40.49 32.27
CA GLU A 646 -11.37 41.07 31.42
C GLU A 646 -11.38 40.52 29.98
N GLY A 647 -12.18 39.47 29.72
CA GLY A 647 -12.43 38.95 28.39
C GLY A 647 -11.34 38.02 27.84
N TYR A 648 -10.53 37.39 28.69
CA TYR A 648 -9.46 36.45 28.27
C TYR A 648 -9.98 35.28 27.44
N PHE A 649 -11.21 34.82 27.67
CA PHE A 649 -11.78 33.63 27.09
C PHE A 649 -12.80 33.90 25.96
N LYS A 650 -12.85 35.12 25.43
CA LYS A 650 -13.80 35.50 24.36
C LYS A 650 -13.64 34.69 23.09
N GLU A 651 -12.41 34.33 22.75
CA GLU A 651 -12.08 33.51 21.52
C GLU A 651 -12.09 32.00 21.79
N CYS A 652 -12.37 31.60 23.05
CA CYS A 652 -12.29 30.23 23.50
C CYS A 652 -13.65 29.53 23.48
N PRO A 653 -13.78 28.28 23.00
CA PRO A 653 -15.05 27.53 23.04
C PRO A 653 -15.35 26.91 24.39
N ILE A 654 -14.95 27.57 25.48
CA ILE A 654 -15.25 27.16 26.86
C ILE A 654 -16.61 27.73 27.29
N THR A 655 -17.42 26.94 27.97
CA THR A 655 -18.75 27.36 28.46
C THR A 655 -18.67 27.81 29.91
N PHE A 656 -19.67 28.61 30.37
CA PHE A 656 -19.80 28.96 31.78
C PHE A 656 -19.93 27.72 32.68
N LYS A 657 -20.55 26.63 32.18
CA LYS A 657 -20.62 25.38 32.91
C LYS A 657 -19.23 24.74 33.06
N ASP A 658 -18.42 24.75 31.97
CA ASP A 658 -17.06 24.26 32.04
C ASP A 658 -16.23 25.03 33.06
N ILE A 659 -16.31 26.38 33.05
CA ILE A 659 -15.62 27.28 34.01
C ILE A 659 -16.01 26.95 35.45
N ALA A 660 -17.31 26.79 35.74
CA ALA A 660 -17.79 26.43 37.07
C ALA A 660 -17.22 25.07 37.53
N THR A 661 -17.16 24.09 36.62
CA THR A 661 -16.57 22.77 36.90
C THR A 661 -15.08 22.87 37.16
N VAL A 662 -14.33 23.63 36.34
CA VAL A 662 -12.89 23.87 36.52
C VAL A 662 -12.60 24.54 37.87
N LYS A 663 -13.38 25.56 38.26
CA LYS A 663 -13.29 26.19 39.59
C LYS A 663 -13.44 25.17 40.73
N ALA A 664 -14.46 24.30 40.65
CA ALA A 664 -14.71 23.27 41.67
C ALA A 664 -13.50 22.31 41.79
N VAL A 665 -12.93 21.86 40.65
CA VAL A 665 -11.75 21.00 40.66
C VAL A 665 -10.53 21.71 41.25
N PHE A 666 -10.31 22.98 40.91
CA PHE A 666 -9.17 23.73 41.45
C PHE A 666 -9.30 23.93 42.99
N LYS A 667 -10.48 24.25 43.49
CA LYS A 667 -10.74 24.36 44.95
C LYS A 667 -10.42 23.05 45.64
N GLU A 668 -10.88 21.92 45.13
CA GLU A 668 -10.62 20.62 45.72
C GLU A 668 -9.13 20.25 45.68
N LYS A 669 -8.47 20.44 44.54
CA LYS A 669 -7.06 20.05 44.37
C LYS A 669 -6.11 20.93 45.16
N LEU A 670 -6.35 22.24 45.24
CA LEU A 670 -5.52 23.14 46.06
C LEU A 670 -5.61 22.82 47.56
N LYS A 671 -6.79 22.45 48.07
CA LYS A 671 -6.91 21.96 49.45
C LYS A 671 -5.99 20.75 49.70
N THR A 672 -5.97 19.82 48.75
CA THR A 672 -5.12 18.62 48.84
C THR A 672 -3.63 18.95 48.73
N MET A 673 -3.26 19.92 47.88
CA MET A 673 -1.85 20.34 47.67
C MET A 673 -1.25 21.03 48.89
N TYR A 674 -2.06 21.80 49.61
CA TYR A 674 -1.62 22.60 50.77
C TYR A 674 -2.06 22.01 52.12
N HIS A 675 -2.45 20.72 52.14
CA HIS A 675 -2.82 20.04 53.39
C HIS A 675 -1.61 19.99 54.33
N THR A 676 -1.72 20.73 55.49
CA THR A 676 -0.72 20.76 56.55
C THR A 676 -0.57 19.36 57.14
N ARG A 677 0.66 18.80 57.13
CA ARG A 677 0.96 17.59 57.91
C ARG A 677 0.82 17.88 59.39
N ILE A 678 0.17 16.97 60.13
CA ILE A 678 0.13 17.00 61.60
C ILE A 678 1.57 16.99 62.08
N SER A 679 1.98 17.98 62.84
CA SER A 679 3.27 18.01 63.49
C SER A 679 3.38 16.84 64.48
N TYR A 680 4.47 16.08 64.43
CA TYR A 680 4.68 15.03 65.40
C TYR A 680 4.82 15.68 66.78
N PRO A 681 4.13 15.17 67.82
CA PRO A 681 4.29 15.67 69.15
C PRO A 681 5.69 15.44 69.66
N GLU A 682 6.32 16.47 70.26
CA GLU A 682 7.61 16.31 70.90
C GLU A 682 7.42 15.51 72.21
N LEU A 683 8.34 14.58 72.48
CA LEU A 683 8.43 13.88 73.75
C LEU A 683 8.71 14.95 74.83
N LYS A 684 7.73 15.23 75.67
CA LYS A 684 7.99 16.00 76.85
C LYS A 684 8.98 15.22 77.72
N LYS A 685 10.21 15.75 77.92
CA LYS A 685 11.22 15.24 78.84
C LYS A 685 10.75 15.44 80.28
#